data_c43068faf75caa64df2d359f30203e4d
#
_entry.id   c43068faf75caa64df2d359f30203e4d
#
_cell.length_a   1.000
_cell.length_b   1.000
_cell.length_c   1.000
_cell.angle_alpha   90.00
_cell.angle_beta   90.00
_cell.angle_gamma   90.00
#
_symmetry.space_group_name_H-M   'P 1'
#
loop_
_entity.id
_entity.type
_entity.pdbx_description
1 polymer ?
#
loop_
_entity_poly.entity_id
_entity_poly.type
_entity_poly.pdbx_seq_one_letter_code
_entity_poly.pdbx_strand_id
1 'polypeptide(L)'
;MQFQVLHQSSGRVRLRATFPFTEDVKYYLEGLTSDFPDILRLDFYEDPYVVAIHVMPGRQAVVAQLWHLIQKDKLGELYRHPQHHAASSPYALVSSAVGRHYLFKWFMPVPVRLARTLWKALGYFRDAWRVLRQGKLTMEILDCSAILVSLAMKQTDTASAIMFILELGETLNYWTQKRSLEDLEASIAGQGRQVWLLKGDHLLQIDSQEVQVGDVLVFYEGSELLFDGIVLNGRASVNESSLTGESFPVIKAVGDEVYSNTVLTSGELHVRVENPTANYRIQELVKLMQEAAQQEGTYQYKYTSIADRIVKYNFLGAALTYILTGSFTKAISFLLVDYSCALKLSTPMVYLSAIKQLMHQQVVVKNSTVLDQFDEVDTLVFDKTGTITTSRPVIEEVIPFHGYSAEDVIMIGACLEEHIYHPIAHALVDKAAREGIIHEEMHTELNHIASKGIRSEIDGNVVVIGSLGLMEDSGIEIEANQSQLIRQKETHYNLLYLGYRQKLIAMFCVAIPVRHEAHSVLHALKGLGKYLVLLTGDTAARTNRLVADLPFDEVHTSMTPVTKFDYVQRMQAQGHRVLMIGDGLNDSAALSASDVGVVMGEGAEVSKQISDIMLPSNNLASLLTLHQVSVNLKQEIQGNVRDTIAINSGLIGLGVLNWLKPSSLAILHNMTTFGILCRSYLKGNVRLESEAEEK
;
A
#
# COMPACT_ATOMS: atom_id res chain seq x y z
N MET A 1 -26.77 23.90 -9.27
CA MET A 1 -26.44 22.93 -8.19
C MET A 1 -27.58 22.96 -7.18
N GLN A 2 -28.24 21.83 -6.93
CA GLN A 2 -29.36 21.73 -5.99
C GLN A 2 -28.88 20.99 -4.74
N PHE A 3 -29.38 21.45 -3.58
CA PHE A 3 -29.13 20.84 -2.30
C PHE A 3 -30.45 20.56 -1.63
N GLN A 4 -30.52 19.45 -0.96
CA GLN A 4 -31.68 19.05 -0.18
C GLN A 4 -31.32 19.12 1.29
N VAL A 5 -32.12 19.87 2.08
CA VAL A 5 -31.98 19.86 3.53
C VAL A 5 -32.58 18.55 4.04
N LEU A 6 -31.75 17.71 4.64
CA LEU A 6 -32.16 16.44 5.23
C LEU A 6 -32.68 16.59 6.64
N HIS A 7 -32.08 17.49 7.42
CA HIS A 7 -32.49 17.75 8.81
C HIS A 7 -31.97 19.12 9.26
N GLN A 8 -32.77 19.82 10.07
CA GLN A 8 -32.42 21.12 10.64
C GLN A 8 -32.78 21.17 12.11
N SER A 9 -31.84 21.59 12.96
CA SER A 9 -32.02 21.83 14.39
C SER A 9 -31.45 23.21 14.78
N SER A 10 -31.60 23.64 16.00
CA SER A 10 -31.19 25.00 16.43
C SER A 10 -29.69 25.33 16.25
N GLY A 11 -28.82 24.35 16.14
CA GLY A 11 -27.34 24.53 15.96
C GLY A 11 -26.74 23.69 14.85
N ARG A 12 -27.54 23.00 14.04
CA ARG A 12 -27.04 22.07 13.02
C ARG A 12 -27.95 21.95 11.82
N VAL A 13 -27.40 22.05 10.62
CA VAL A 13 -28.13 21.84 9.36
C VAL A 13 -27.41 20.71 8.59
N ARG A 14 -28.13 19.63 8.27
CA ARG A 14 -27.64 18.52 7.49
C ARG A 14 -28.18 18.64 6.05
N LEU A 15 -27.27 18.63 5.11
CA LEU A 15 -27.55 18.84 3.69
C LEU A 15 -27.08 17.67 2.85
N ARG A 16 -27.80 17.37 1.78
CA ARG A 16 -27.38 16.47 0.72
C ARG A 16 -27.18 17.26 -0.56
N ALA A 17 -25.98 17.15 -1.14
CA ALA A 17 -25.64 17.76 -2.40
C ALA A 17 -26.02 16.83 -3.58
N THR A 18 -26.11 17.39 -4.77
CA THR A 18 -26.22 16.63 -6.03
C THR A 18 -24.85 16.24 -6.61
N PHE A 19 -23.76 16.50 -5.89
CA PHE A 19 -22.38 16.22 -6.25
C PHE A 19 -21.61 15.73 -5.01
N PRO A 20 -20.60 14.87 -5.18
CA PRO A 20 -19.83 14.37 -4.06
C PRO A 20 -18.90 15.45 -3.51
N PHE A 21 -18.73 15.49 -2.18
CA PHE A 21 -17.74 16.34 -1.50
C PHE A 21 -16.38 15.66 -1.59
N THR A 22 -15.68 15.87 -2.71
CA THR A 22 -14.26 15.47 -2.87
C THR A 22 -13.39 16.25 -1.90
N GLU A 23 -12.16 15.80 -1.64
CA GLU A 23 -11.25 16.47 -0.71
C GLU A 23 -11.00 17.94 -1.08
N ASP A 24 -10.93 18.27 -2.36
CA ASP A 24 -10.78 19.65 -2.86
C ASP A 24 -12.01 20.50 -2.52
N VAL A 25 -13.20 19.92 -2.62
CA VAL A 25 -14.45 20.60 -2.28
C VAL A 25 -14.60 20.76 -0.77
N LYS A 26 -14.18 19.76 0.02
CA LYS A 26 -14.13 19.85 1.48
C LYS A 26 -13.20 20.99 1.92
N TYR A 27 -11.98 21.00 1.40
CA TYR A 27 -10.98 22.03 1.70
C TYR A 27 -11.44 23.43 1.29
N TYR A 28 -12.06 23.56 0.11
CA TYR A 28 -12.65 24.83 -0.35
C TYR A 28 -13.78 25.29 0.57
N LEU A 29 -14.66 24.40 0.98
CA LEU A 29 -15.74 24.71 1.91
C LEU A 29 -15.23 25.08 3.30
N GLU A 30 -14.23 24.40 3.81
CA GLU A 30 -13.58 24.74 5.07
C GLU A 30 -12.87 26.10 4.99
N GLY A 31 -12.25 26.42 3.87
CA GLY A 31 -11.65 27.75 3.59
C GLY A 31 -12.70 28.86 3.60
N LEU A 32 -13.84 28.62 2.94
CA LEU A 32 -14.94 29.59 2.93
C LEU A 32 -15.59 29.81 4.30
N THR A 33 -15.58 28.78 5.18
CA THR A 33 -16.16 28.94 6.53
C THR A 33 -15.37 29.91 7.40
N SER A 34 -14.10 30.17 7.10
CA SER A 34 -13.31 31.17 7.81
C SER A 34 -13.86 32.59 7.66
N ASP A 35 -14.62 32.87 6.60
CA ASP A 35 -15.30 34.15 6.35
C ASP A 35 -16.65 34.25 7.06
N PHE A 36 -17.13 33.16 7.67
CA PHE A 36 -18.41 33.07 8.40
C PHE A 36 -18.20 32.68 9.86
N PRO A 37 -17.98 33.65 10.76
CA PRO A 37 -17.70 33.38 12.16
C PRO A 37 -18.84 32.67 12.91
N ASP A 38 -20.05 32.68 12.37
CA ASP A 38 -21.21 31.97 12.91
C ASP A 38 -21.24 30.47 12.57
N ILE A 39 -20.36 30.01 11.66
CA ILE A 39 -20.20 28.58 11.35
C ILE A 39 -19.09 28.03 12.23
N LEU A 40 -19.45 27.05 13.06
CA LEU A 40 -18.52 26.48 14.04
C LEU A 40 -17.67 25.35 13.44
N ARG A 41 -18.27 24.51 12.60
CA ARG A 41 -17.62 23.30 12.07
C ARG A 41 -18.44 22.71 10.91
N LEU A 42 -17.74 22.07 9.96
CA LEU A 42 -18.30 21.19 8.95
C LEU A 42 -17.99 19.73 9.31
N ASP A 43 -19.00 18.85 9.28
CA ASP A 43 -18.82 17.41 9.42
C ASP A 43 -19.23 16.74 8.11
N PHE A 44 -18.27 16.15 7.42
CA PHE A 44 -18.50 15.33 6.23
C PHE A 44 -18.76 13.88 6.65
N TYR A 45 -19.74 13.24 6.02
CA TYR A 45 -20.13 11.86 6.34
C TYR A 45 -19.44 10.87 5.40
N GLU A 46 -19.56 9.58 5.72
CA GLU A 46 -19.18 8.47 4.83
C GLU A 46 -19.95 8.51 3.50
N ASP A 47 -21.22 8.95 3.51
CA ASP A 47 -21.93 9.32 2.28
C ASP A 47 -21.31 10.61 1.72
N PRO A 48 -20.56 10.53 0.58
CA PRO A 48 -19.81 11.67 0.05
C PRO A 48 -20.69 12.82 -0.42
N TYR A 49 -22.00 12.64 -0.43
CA TYR A 49 -22.99 13.67 -0.81
C TYR A 49 -23.57 14.39 0.40
N VAL A 50 -23.19 14.03 1.62
CA VAL A 50 -23.82 14.55 2.84
C VAL A 50 -22.82 15.33 3.69
N VAL A 51 -23.22 16.55 4.09
CA VAL A 51 -22.48 17.41 5.02
C VAL A 51 -23.39 17.93 6.12
N ALA A 52 -22.89 18.00 7.35
CA ALA A 52 -23.54 18.74 8.42
C ALA A 52 -22.77 20.00 8.73
N ILE A 53 -23.47 21.12 8.72
CA ILE A 53 -22.97 22.44 9.05
C ILE A 53 -23.40 22.76 10.47
N HIS A 54 -22.45 22.92 11.39
CA HIS A 54 -22.68 23.35 12.76
C HIS A 54 -22.61 24.87 12.81
N VAL A 55 -23.69 25.49 13.30
CA VAL A 55 -23.82 26.95 13.39
C VAL A 55 -24.13 27.38 14.82
N MET A 56 -23.85 28.62 15.14
CA MET A 56 -24.29 29.19 16.42
C MET A 56 -25.85 29.11 16.55
N PRO A 57 -26.35 28.77 17.73
CA PRO A 57 -27.83 28.66 17.95
C PRO A 57 -28.53 29.93 17.49
N GLY A 58 -29.55 29.77 16.64
CA GLY A 58 -30.35 30.88 16.08
C GLY A 58 -29.77 31.57 14.84
N ARG A 59 -28.59 31.19 14.34
CA ARG A 59 -27.92 31.79 13.17
C ARG A 59 -27.98 30.94 11.91
N GLN A 60 -29.02 30.14 11.73
CA GLN A 60 -29.19 29.21 10.60
C GLN A 60 -29.23 29.89 9.22
N ALA A 61 -29.62 31.18 9.17
CA ALA A 61 -29.64 31.97 7.94
C ALA A 61 -28.25 32.09 7.28
N VAL A 62 -27.16 31.93 8.03
CA VAL A 62 -25.79 31.94 7.54
C VAL A 62 -25.53 30.79 6.56
N VAL A 63 -26.18 29.64 6.75
CA VAL A 63 -26.09 28.50 5.82
C VAL A 63 -26.62 28.85 4.44
N ALA A 64 -27.70 29.65 4.38
CA ALA A 64 -28.25 30.12 3.11
C ALA A 64 -27.33 31.17 2.43
N GLN A 65 -26.60 31.98 3.21
CA GLN A 65 -25.61 32.93 2.69
C GLN A 65 -24.36 32.21 2.15
N LEU A 66 -23.82 31.26 2.90
CA LEU A 66 -22.74 30.38 2.44
C LEU A 66 -23.15 29.71 1.14
N TRP A 67 -24.37 29.28 1.05
CA TRP A 67 -24.95 28.59 -0.09
C TRP A 67 -25.07 29.48 -1.34
N HIS A 68 -25.49 30.70 -1.15
CA HIS A 68 -25.60 31.69 -2.23
C HIS A 68 -24.22 32.06 -2.78
N LEU A 69 -23.20 32.08 -1.92
CA LEU A 69 -21.81 32.29 -2.31
C LEU A 69 -21.27 31.09 -3.12
N ILE A 70 -21.51 29.88 -2.68
CA ILE A 70 -21.15 28.64 -3.37
C ILE A 70 -21.81 28.54 -4.76
N GLN A 71 -23.04 29.02 -4.90
CA GLN A 71 -23.72 29.08 -6.21
C GLN A 71 -23.18 30.16 -7.13
N LYS A 72 -22.68 31.25 -6.59
CA LYS A 72 -22.18 32.41 -7.32
C LYS A 72 -20.71 32.26 -7.74
N ASP A 73 -19.96 31.51 -6.96
CA ASP A 73 -18.55 31.23 -7.21
C ASP A 73 -18.35 29.90 -7.96
N LYS A 74 -17.35 29.85 -8.72
CA LYS A 74 -16.82 28.90 -9.69
C LYS A 74 -16.72 27.41 -9.29
N LEU A 75 -17.50 26.89 -8.35
CA LEU A 75 -17.54 25.45 -8.04
C LEU A 75 -17.85 24.60 -9.29
N GLY A 76 -18.62 25.15 -10.24
CA GLY A 76 -18.86 24.51 -11.53
C GLY A 76 -17.67 24.42 -12.46
N GLU A 77 -16.68 25.31 -12.30
CA GLU A 77 -15.41 25.26 -13.05
C GLU A 77 -14.40 24.28 -12.42
N LEU A 78 -14.39 24.17 -11.10
CA LEU A 78 -13.62 23.15 -10.36
C LEU A 78 -14.04 21.72 -10.71
N TYR A 79 -15.33 21.51 -11.02
CA TYR A 79 -15.86 20.20 -11.44
C TYR A 79 -15.65 19.87 -12.91
N ARG A 80 -15.56 20.87 -13.78
CA ARG A 80 -15.37 20.64 -15.24
C ARG A 80 -13.92 20.45 -15.65
N HIS A 81 -13.00 20.94 -14.88
CA HIS A 81 -11.59 20.69 -14.98
C HIS A 81 -11.09 20.46 -13.55
N PRO A 82 -10.82 19.22 -13.14
CA PRO A 82 -9.92 18.99 -12.04
C PRO A 82 -8.59 19.61 -12.49
N GLN A 83 -8.44 20.91 -12.24
CA GLN A 83 -7.12 21.49 -12.27
C GLN A 83 -6.41 20.75 -11.15
N HIS A 84 -5.55 19.81 -11.52
CA HIS A 84 -4.37 19.58 -10.73
C HIS A 84 -3.86 20.99 -10.47
N HIS A 85 -4.13 21.54 -9.30
CA HIS A 85 -3.41 22.72 -8.84
C HIS A 85 -1.96 22.26 -8.88
N ALA A 86 -1.27 22.65 -9.96
CA ALA A 86 0.15 22.44 -10.06
C ALA A 86 0.70 22.99 -8.76
N ALA A 87 1.18 22.10 -7.90
CA ALA A 87 1.63 22.45 -6.56
C ALA A 87 2.55 23.64 -6.75
N SER A 88 2.22 24.78 -6.18
CA SER A 88 2.95 26.03 -6.39
C SER A 88 4.42 25.71 -6.19
N SER A 89 5.27 26.02 -7.17
CA SER A 89 6.67 25.59 -7.09
C SER A 89 7.24 26.06 -5.75
N PRO A 90 8.11 25.30 -5.10
CA PRO A 90 8.69 25.70 -3.81
C PRO A 90 9.36 27.08 -3.93
N TYR A 91 9.90 27.41 -5.12
CA TYR A 91 10.46 28.72 -5.43
C TYR A 91 9.41 29.84 -5.35
N ALA A 92 8.20 29.62 -5.81
CA ALA A 92 7.13 30.61 -5.74
C ALA A 92 6.66 30.83 -4.29
N LEU A 93 6.54 29.77 -3.50
CA LEU A 93 6.20 29.85 -2.07
C LEU A 93 7.29 30.61 -1.28
N VAL A 94 8.54 30.19 -1.45
CA VAL A 94 9.69 30.81 -0.79
C VAL A 94 9.82 32.26 -1.20
N SER A 95 9.82 32.56 -2.51
CA SER A 95 9.98 33.94 -3.02
C SER A 95 8.86 34.86 -2.57
N SER A 96 7.62 34.37 -2.52
CA SER A 96 6.48 35.16 -2.04
C SER A 96 6.56 35.42 -0.53
N ALA A 97 6.97 34.42 0.27
CA ALA A 97 7.16 34.56 1.72
C ALA A 97 8.32 35.53 2.04
N VAL A 98 9.45 35.33 1.37
CA VAL A 98 10.63 36.23 1.48
C VAL A 98 10.27 37.65 1.05
N GLY A 99 9.62 37.78 -0.12
CA GLY A 99 9.18 39.08 -0.62
C GLY A 99 8.27 39.81 0.37
N ARG A 100 7.24 39.14 0.91
CA ARG A 100 6.34 39.71 1.93
C ARG A 100 7.08 40.13 3.21
N HIS A 101 8.02 39.28 3.67
CA HIS A 101 8.80 39.58 4.90
C HIS A 101 9.66 40.84 4.70
N TYR A 102 10.43 40.96 3.61
CA TYR A 102 11.30 42.08 3.36
C TYR A 102 10.54 43.35 2.96
N LEU A 103 9.45 43.25 2.16
CA LEU A 103 8.58 44.39 1.88
C LEU A 103 8.00 44.97 3.16
N PHE A 104 7.50 44.10 4.06
CA PHE A 104 7.01 44.56 5.37
C PHE A 104 8.12 45.21 6.21
N LYS A 105 9.33 44.62 6.21
CA LYS A 105 10.49 45.13 6.96
C LYS A 105 10.92 46.51 6.45
N TRP A 106 10.89 46.79 5.16
CA TRP A 106 11.37 48.01 4.56
C TRP A 106 10.33 49.14 4.54
N PHE A 107 9.08 48.82 4.34
CA PHE A 107 8.04 49.82 4.12
C PHE A 107 7.20 50.12 5.38
N MET A 108 7.22 49.27 6.40
CA MET A 108 6.42 49.51 7.60
C MET A 108 7.19 50.27 8.69
N PRO A 109 6.52 51.26 9.37
CA PRO A 109 7.09 51.97 10.50
C PRO A 109 7.49 51.03 11.66
N VAL A 110 8.53 51.44 12.42
CA VAL A 110 9.07 50.65 13.55
C VAL A 110 8.00 50.20 14.55
N PRO A 111 7.03 51.05 14.97
CA PRO A 111 5.99 50.63 15.92
C PRO A 111 5.11 49.47 15.38
N VAL A 112 4.78 49.52 14.08
CA VAL A 112 3.97 48.47 13.44
C VAL A 112 4.74 47.15 13.33
N ARG A 113 6.04 47.22 13.01
CA ARG A 113 6.92 46.05 12.99
C ARG A 113 7.02 45.42 14.37
N LEU A 114 7.20 46.23 15.41
CA LEU A 114 7.26 45.77 16.79
C LEU A 114 5.95 45.11 17.22
N ALA A 115 4.81 45.76 16.99
CA ALA A 115 3.50 45.20 17.31
C ALA A 115 3.26 43.85 16.66
N ARG A 116 3.58 43.71 15.36
CA ARG A 116 3.49 42.45 14.64
C ARG A 116 4.41 41.37 15.20
N THR A 117 5.66 41.73 15.53
CA THR A 117 6.64 40.79 16.12
C THR A 117 6.15 40.27 17.44
N LEU A 118 5.65 41.16 18.33
CA LEU A 118 5.09 40.79 19.62
C LEU A 118 3.83 39.91 19.46
N TRP A 119 2.95 40.26 18.52
CA TRP A 119 1.74 39.49 18.27
C TRP A 119 2.06 38.05 17.79
N LYS A 120 3.01 37.89 16.86
CA LYS A 120 3.50 36.55 16.42
C LYS A 120 4.16 35.78 17.58
N ALA A 121 4.96 36.46 18.41
CA ALA A 121 5.63 35.82 19.56
C ALA A 121 4.63 35.24 20.57
N LEU A 122 3.41 35.80 20.70
CA LEU A 122 2.35 35.25 21.56
C LEU A 122 1.92 33.85 21.16
N GLY A 123 1.93 33.53 19.86
CA GLY A 123 1.68 32.17 19.35
C GLY A 123 2.69 31.19 19.91
N TYR A 124 3.99 31.46 19.71
CA TYR A 124 5.09 30.61 20.19
C TYR A 124 5.06 30.48 21.73
N PHE A 125 4.75 31.57 22.43
CA PHE A 125 4.61 31.54 23.90
C PHE A 125 3.46 30.65 24.37
N ARG A 126 2.30 30.70 23.69
CA ARG A 126 1.13 29.86 24.00
C ARG A 126 1.44 28.38 23.80
N ASP A 127 2.15 28.06 22.72
CA ASP A 127 2.46 26.65 22.38
C ASP A 127 3.54 26.12 23.36
N ALA A 128 4.58 26.85 23.62
CA ALA A 128 5.58 26.53 24.65
C ALA A 128 4.95 26.35 26.05
N TRP A 129 4.01 27.23 26.44
CA TRP A 129 3.30 27.13 27.71
C TRP A 129 2.43 25.88 27.81
N ARG A 130 1.79 25.46 26.69
CA ARG A 130 1.01 24.24 26.64
C ARG A 130 1.88 23.02 26.91
N VAL A 131 3.04 22.94 26.27
CA VAL A 131 3.99 21.84 26.43
C VAL A 131 4.63 21.84 27.83
N LEU A 132 5.00 23.00 28.35
CA LEU A 132 5.56 23.12 29.67
C LEU A 132 4.59 22.65 30.77
N ARG A 133 3.28 22.90 30.61
CA ARG A 133 2.24 22.36 31.50
C ARG A 133 2.17 20.85 31.53
N GLN A 134 2.63 20.20 30.47
CA GLN A 134 2.71 18.73 30.39
C GLN A 134 3.99 18.18 31.01
N GLY A 135 4.86 19.03 31.55
CA GLY A 135 6.15 18.66 32.17
C GLY A 135 7.20 18.20 31.17
N LYS A 136 7.03 18.51 29.88
CA LYS A 136 7.96 18.13 28.81
C LYS A 136 8.84 19.32 28.43
N LEU A 137 10.13 19.06 28.16
CA LEU A 137 11.07 20.02 27.59
C LEU A 137 11.29 19.63 26.13
N THR A 138 10.61 20.33 25.24
CA THR A 138 10.67 20.07 23.81
C THR A 138 11.16 21.30 23.05
N MET A 139 11.23 21.20 21.75
CA MET A 139 11.73 22.23 20.86
C MET A 139 10.90 23.52 20.91
N GLU A 140 9.59 23.43 21.09
CA GLU A 140 8.71 24.61 21.20
C GLU A 140 9.13 25.53 22.36
N ILE A 141 9.68 24.97 23.44
CA ILE A 141 10.22 25.74 24.56
C ILE A 141 11.57 26.38 24.18
N LEU A 142 12.40 25.66 23.41
CA LEU A 142 13.68 26.15 22.93
C LEU A 142 13.49 27.37 22.01
N ASP A 143 12.62 27.24 20.98
CA ASP A 143 12.29 28.31 20.04
C ASP A 143 11.70 29.53 20.76
N CYS A 144 10.73 29.30 21.63
CA CYS A 144 10.14 30.34 22.44
C CYS A 144 11.20 31.07 23.31
N SER A 145 12.12 30.31 23.91
CA SER A 145 13.18 30.90 24.72
C SER A 145 14.15 31.75 23.89
N ALA A 146 14.52 31.31 22.69
CA ALA A 146 15.34 32.07 21.76
C ALA A 146 14.67 33.39 21.32
N ILE A 147 13.36 33.34 21.03
CA ILE A 147 12.55 34.54 20.71
C ILE A 147 12.48 35.48 21.91
N LEU A 148 12.17 34.97 23.12
CA LEU A 148 12.05 35.79 24.33
C LEU A 148 13.37 36.48 24.71
N VAL A 149 14.49 35.75 24.65
CA VAL A 149 15.82 36.31 24.92
C VAL A 149 16.14 37.40 23.90
N SER A 150 15.86 37.20 22.62
CA SER A 150 16.06 38.20 21.56
C SER A 150 15.22 39.49 21.81
N LEU A 151 13.97 39.33 22.23
CA LEU A 151 13.09 40.44 22.57
C LEU A 151 13.55 41.17 23.82
N ALA A 152 13.98 40.46 24.87
CA ALA A 152 14.53 41.02 26.11
C ALA A 152 15.80 41.85 25.85
N MET A 153 16.63 41.41 24.88
CA MET A 153 17.80 42.16 24.43
C MET A 153 17.48 43.34 23.50
N LYS A 154 16.19 43.65 23.27
CA LYS A 154 15.70 44.68 22.33
C LYS A 154 16.14 44.43 20.87
N GLN A 155 16.48 43.18 20.51
CA GLN A 155 16.85 42.76 19.17
C GLN A 155 15.60 42.27 18.42
N THR A 156 14.66 43.17 18.18
CA THR A 156 13.36 42.86 17.56
C THR A 156 13.51 42.33 16.14
N ASP A 157 14.52 42.79 15.39
CA ASP A 157 14.82 42.30 14.03
C ASP A 157 15.32 40.85 14.05
N THR A 158 16.11 40.48 15.07
CA THR A 158 16.56 39.09 15.26
C THR A 158 15.38 38.18 15.61
N ALA A 159 14.53 38.57 16.55
CA ALA A 159 13.32 37.82 16.92
C ALA A 159 12.38 37.64 15.71
N SER A 160 12.16 38.69 14.91
CA SER A 160 11.37 38.63 13.69
C SER A 160 11.98 37.70 12.65
N ALA A 161 13.31 37.70 12.47
CA ALA A 161 14.01 36.83 11.53
C ALA A 161 13.91 35.35 11.95
N ILE A 162 14.07 35.05 13.26
CA ILE A 162 13.92 33.69 13.81
C ILE A 162 12.52 33.17 13.50
N MET A 163 11.46 33.90 13.88
CA MET A 163 10.08 33.49 13.63
C MET A 163 9.77 33.31 12.13
N PHE A 164 10.32 34.19 11.29
CA PHE A 164 10.15 34.06 9.82
C PHE A 164 10.82 32.80 9.29
N ILE A 165 12.00 32.44 9.76
CA ILE A 165 12.74 31.28 9.29
C ILE A 165 12.04 29.99 9.77
N LEU A 166 11.53 29.97 11.03
CA LEU A 166 10.74 28.83 11.53
C LEU A 166 9.47 28.64 10.68
N GLU A 167 8.70 29.71 10.43
CA GLU A 167 7.49 29.68 9.59
C GLU A 167 7.79 29.21 8.16
N LEU A 168 8.92 29.64 7.60
CA LEU A 168 9.37 29.21 6.28
C LEU A 168 9.72 27.71 6.28
N GLY A 169 10.41 27.23 7.31
CA GLY A 169 10.75 25.81 7.50
C GLY A 169 9.50 24.93 7.58
N GLU A 170 8.51 25.33 8.38
CA GLU A 170 7.21 24.63 8.47
C GLU A 170 6.47 24.59 7.13
N THR A 171 6.44 25.73 6.41
CA THR A 171 5.79 25.83 5.10
C THR A 171 6.46 24.91 4.08
N LEU A 172 7.80 24.88 4.05
CA LEU A 172 8.55 24.00 3.14
C LEU A 172 8.37 22.53 3.49
N ASN A 173 8.34 22.21 4.78
CA ASN A 173 8.07 20.85 5.25
C ASN A 173 6.69 20.37 4.80
N TYR A 174 5.65 21.16 5.06
CA TYR A 174 4.28 20.85 4.62
C TYR A 174 4.22 20.67 3.11
N TRP A 175 4.84 21.55 2.32
CA TRP A 175 4.89 21.43 0.87
C TRP A 175 5.59 20.15 0.43
N THR A 176 6.73 19.80 1.05
CA THR A 176 7.51 18.61 0.68
C THR A 176 6.74 17.33 1.00
N GLN A 177 6.07 17.26 2.15
CA GLN A 177 5.22 16.11 2.51
C GLN A 177 4.04 15.98 1.53
N LYS A 178 3.33 17.09 1.26
CA LYS A 178 2.22 17.10 0.31
C LYS A 178 2.65 16.68 -1.09
N ARG A 179 3.76 17.23 -1.60
CA ARG A 179 4.29 16.89 -2.92
C ARG A 179 4.69 15.42 -3.03
N SER A 180 5.31 14.88 -2.00
CA SER A 180 5.71 13.48 -1.97
C SER A 180 4.50 12.54 -2.00
N LEU A 181 3.40 12.89 -1.33
CA LEU A 181 2.12 12.14 -1.41
C LEU A 181 1.48 12.27 -2.80
N GLU A 182 1.44 13.49 -3.38
CA GLU A 182 0.93 13.71 -4.74
C GLU A 182 1.72 12.93 -5.80
N ASP A 183 3.07 12.91 -5.71
CA ASP A 183 3.93 12.13 -6.60
C ASP A 183 3.69 10.63 -6.46
N LEU A 184 3.38 10.17 -5.25
CA LEU A 184 3.02 8.80 -4.96
C LEU A 184 1.67 8.42 -5.57
N GLU A 185 0.64 9.25 -5.38
CA GLU A 185 -0.68 9.10 -5.99
C GLU A 185 -0.59 9.08 -7.52
N ALA A 186 0.19 9.98 -8.11
CA ALA A 186 0.42 10.04 -9.56
C ALA A 186 1.13 8.79 -10.09
N SER A 187 2.09 8.23 -9.33
CA SER A 187 2.80 7.00 -9.71
C SER A 187 1.88 5.77 -9.73
N ILE A 188 0.88 5.74 -8.86
CA ILE A 188 -0.12 4.66 -8.80
C ILE A 188 -1.20 4.88 -9.88
N ALA A 189 -1.69 6.12 -10.02
CA ALA A 189 -2.70 6.49 -10.99
C ALA A 189 -2.19 6.39 -12.45
N GLY A 190 -0.89 6.54 -12.68
CA GLY A 190 -0.27 6.41 -14.01
C GLY A 190 -0.29 5.00 -14.61
N GLN A 191 -0.76 3.99 -13.88
CA GLN A 191 -1.02 2.64 -14.38
C GLN A 191 -2.47 2.49 -14.90
N GLY A 192 -2.98 3.48 -15.62
CA GLY A 192 -4.29 3.42 -16.27
C GLY A 192 -4.42 2.16 -17.13
N ARG A 193 -5.45 1.34 -16.86
CA ARG A 193 -5.77 0.17 -17.66
C ARG A 193 -6.66 0.59 -18.81
N GLN A 194 -6.39 0.06 -20.00
CA GLN A 194 -7.24 0.30 -21.17
C GLN A 194 -8.53 -0.51 -21.05
N VAL A 195 -9.68 0.15 -21.26
CA VAL A 195 -11.01 -0.48 -21.27
C VAL A 195 -11.74 -0.16 -22.56
N TRP A 196 -12.67 -1.03 -22.95
CA TRP A 196 -13.45 -0.86 -24.16
C TRP A 196 -14.77 -0.16 -23.83
N LEU A 197 -14.92 1.08 -24.27
CA LEU A 197 -16.15 1.89 -24.17
C LEU A 197 -17.00 1.69 -25.43
N LEU A 198 -18.26 1.31 -25.25
CA LEU A 198 -19.25 1.23 -26.32
C LEU A 198 -19.94 2.61 -26.48
N LYS A 199 -19.67 3.31 -27.58
CA LYS A 199 -20.30 4.58 -27.90
C LYS A 199 -21.09 4.49 -29.22
N GLY A 200 -22.40 4.30 -29.11
CA GLY A 200 -23.26 3.91 -30.24
C GLY A 200 -22.89 2.48 -30.69
N ASP A 201 -22.53 2.30 -31.98
CA ASP A 201 -22.09 1.01 -32.56
C ASP A 201 -20.56 0.86 -32.62
N HIS A 202 -19.79 1.78 -32.02
CA HIS A 202 -18.33 1.77 -32.07
C HIS A 202 -17.71 1.47 -30.72
N LEU A 203 -16.71 0.59 -30.72
CA LEU A 203 -15.87 0.31 -29.56
C LEU A 203 -14.65 1.25 -29.60
N LEU A 204 -14.46 1.99 -28.51
CA LEU A 204 -13.34 2.88 -28.31
C LEU A 204 -12.52 2.38 -27.13
N GLN A 205 -11.22 2.26 -27.35
CA GLN A 205 -10.30 1.94 -26.25
C GLN A 205 -9.95 3.24 -25.53
N ILE A 206 -10.31 3.34 -24.25
CA ILE A 206 -10.05 4.51 -23.40
C ILE A 206 -9.32 4.10 -22.13
N ASP A 207 -8.70 5.08 -21.47
CA ASP A 207 -8.13 4.87 -20.15
C ASP A 207 -9.25 4.68 -19.11
N SER A 208 -9.06 3.73 -18.19
CA SER A 208 -10.02 3.47 -17.11
C SER A 208 -10.34 4.71 -16.24
N GLN A 209 -9.44 5.70 -16.23
CA GLN A 209 -9.63 6.96 -15.51
C GLN A 209 -10.62 7.91 -16.20
N GLU A 210 -10.85 7.72 -17.51
CA GLU A 210 -11.77 8.55 -18.30
C GLU A 210 -13.23 8.05 -18.23
N VAL A 211 -13.45 6.87 -17.64
CA VAL A 211 -14.78 6.24 -17.54
C VAL A 211 -15.68 7.03 -16.59
N GLN A 212 -16.92 7.25 -17.02
CA GLN A 212 -17.94 7.99 -16.25
C GLN A 212 -19.12 7.07 -15.87
N VAL A 213 -19.85 7.47 -14.83
CA VAL A 213 -21.10 6.80 -14.47
C VAL A 213 -22.08 6.84 -15.63
N GLY A 214 -22.62 5.70 -16.00
CA GLY A 214 -23.53 5.53 -17.12
C GLY A 214 -22.87 5.10 -18.41
N ASP A 215 -21.55 5.10 -18.51
CA ASP A 215 -20.84 4.54 -19.65
C ASP A 215 -21.08 3.03 -19.75
N VAL A 216 -21.07 2.51 -20.97
CA VAL A 216 -21.22 1.09 -21.23
C VAL A 216 -19.87 0.53 -21.66
N LEU A 217 -19.32 -0.35 -20.82
CA LEU A 217 -18.05 -1.02 -21.09
C LEU A 217 -18.29 -2.44 -21.57
N VAL A 218 -17.43 -2.88 -22.47
CA VAL A 218 -17.44 -4.25 -23.01
C VAL A 218 -16.26 -5.02 -22.44
N PHE A 219 -16.57 -6.14 -21.79
CA PHE A 219 -15.58 -7.05 -21.23
C PHE A 219 -15.64 -8.38 -21.97
N TYR A 220 -14.48 -8.89 -22.31
CA TYR A 220 -14.28 -10.17 -22.97
C TYR A 220 -13.69 -11.19 -22.00
N GLU A 221 -13.70 -12.44 -22.40
CA GLU A 221 -13.07 -13.52 -21.67
C GLU A 221 -11.62 -13.18 -21.27
N GLY A 222 -11.27 -13.48 -20.00
CA GLY A 222 -9.99 -13.13 -19.40
C GLY A 222 -9.89 -11.69 -18.89
N SER A 223 -10.90 -10.82 -19.17
CA SER A 223 -10.90 -9.45 -18.67
C SER A 223 -11.21 -9.39 -17.16
N GLU A 224 -10.47 -8.56 -16.44
CA GLU A 224 -10.81 -8.16 -15.08
C GLU A 224 -11.85 -7.04 -15.15
N LEU A 225 -12.95 -7.20 -14.41
CA LEU A 225 -13.99 -6.19 -14.26
C LEU A 225 -13.46 -5.10 -13.32
N LEU A 226 -13.21 -3.90 -13.87
CA LEU A 226 -12.62 -2.80 -13.12
C LEU A 226 -13.65 -1.92 -12.41
N PHE A 227 -14.94 -2.10 -12.70
CA PHE A 227 -16.03 -1.25 -12.25
C PHE A 227 -17.22 -2.07 -11.77
N ASP A 228 -17.93 -1.52 -10.79
CA ASP A 228 -19.23 -2.05 -10.40
C ASP A 228 -20.28 -1.55 -11.40
N GLY A 229 -21.19 -2.43 -11.78
CA GLY A 229 -22.22 -2.06 -12.75
C GLY A 229 -23.29 -3.14 -12.96
N ILE A 230 -24.20 -2.83 -13.88
CA ILE A 230 -25.32 -3.73 -14.27
C ILE A 230 -25.09 -4.22 -15.70
N VAL A 231 -25.27 -5.51 -15.89
CA VAL A 231 -25.20 -6.13 -17.22
C VAL A 231 -26.37 -5.67 -18.09
N LEU A 232 -26.07 -5.00 -19.20
CA LEU A 232 -27.06 -4.58 -20.19
C LEU A 232 -27.27 -5.58 -21.31
N ASN A 233 -26.20 -6.30 -21.68
CA ASN A 233 -26.24 -7.30 -22.73
C ASN A 233 -25.17 -8.36 -22.50
N GLY A 234 -25.38 -9.55 -23.02
CA GLY A 234 -24.46 -10.66 -22.90
C GLY A 234 -24.79 -11.65 -21.80
N ARG A 235 -24.06 -12.75 -21.77
CA ARG A 235 -24.07 -13.76 -20.72
C ARG A 235 -22.67 -14.30 -20.55
N ALA A 236 -22.18 -14.34 -19.32
CA ALA A 236 -20.82 -14.75 -19.05
C ALA A 236 -20.70 -15.43 -17.68
N SER A 237 -19.66 -16.21 -17.51
CA SER A 237 -19.23 -16.69 -16.20
C SER A 237 -18.25 -15.71 -15.60
N VAL A 238 -18.47 -15.30 -14.36
CA VAL A 238 -17.62 -14.36 -13.62
C VAL A 238 -17.10 -15.04 -12.37
N ASN A 239 -15.80 -15.06 -12.22
CA ASN A 239 -15.15 -15.54 -10.99
C ASN A 239 -15.18 -14.43 -9.95
N GLU A 240 -16.00 -14.62 -8.93
CA GLU A 240 -16.18 -13.70 -7.79
C GLU A 240 -15.42 -14.17 -6.53
N SER A 241 -14.47 -15.11 -6.68
CA SER A 241 -13.72 -15.67 -5.52
C SER A 241 -12.96 -14.62 -4.72
N SER A 242 -12.57 -13.53 -5.37
CA SER A 242 -11.97 -12.38 -4.71
C SER A 242 -12.90 -11.64 -3.73
N LEU A 243 -14.21 -11.77 -3.90
CA LEU A 243 -15.23 -11.13 -3.05
C LEU A 243 -15.91 -12.11 -2.10
N THR A 244 -16.32 -13.27 -2.64
CA THR A 244 -17.13 -14.25 -1.90
C THR A 244 -16.30 -15.35 -1.23
N GLY A 245 -15.04 -15.53 -1.68
CA GLY A 245 -14.21 -16.66 -1.27
C GLY A 245 -14.60 -17.99 -1.93
N GLU A 246 -15.66 -18.02 -2.75
CA GLU A 246 -16.13 -19.21 -3.44
C GLU A 246 -15.39 -19.38 -4.78
N SER A 247 -14.83 -20.56 -5.02
CA SER A 247 -14.00 -20.82 -6.21
C SER A 247 -14.82 -21.08 -7.49
N PHE A 248 -16.15 -21.18 -7.40
CA PHE A 248 -17.01 -21.44 -8.56
C PHE A 248 -17.44 -20.13 -9.21
N PRO A 249 -17.23 -19.97 -10.54
CA PRO A 249 -17.74 -18.83 -11.28
C PRO A 249 -19.27 -18.75 -11.25
N VAL A 250 -19.77 -17.55 -11.10
CA VAL A 250 -21.22 -17.25 -11.12
C VAL A 250 -21.61 -16.83 -12.53
N ILE A 251 -22.69 -17.40 -13.04
CA ILE A 251 -23.25 -16.98 -14.34
C ILE A 251 -23.98 -15.66 -14.16
N LYS A 252 -23.55 -14.65 -14.92
CA LYS A 252 -24.21 -13.32 -14.99
C LYS A 252 -24.92 -13.17 -16.33
N ALA A 253 -26.12 -12.61 -16.25
CA ALA A 253 -26.99 -12.34 -17.39
C ALA A 253 -27.54 -10.91 -17.32
N VAL A 254 -28.30 -10.50 -18.33
CA VAL A 254 -28.88 -9.15 -18.42
C VAL A 254 -29.71 -8.83 -17.16
N GLY A 255 -29.37 -7.72 -16.50
CA GLY A 255 -29.99 -7.25 -15.27
C GLY A 255 -29.25 -7.62 -14.00
N ASP A 256 -28.25 -8.49 -14.06
CA ASP A 256 -27.45 -8.86 -12.90
C ASP A 256 -26.39 -7.78 -12.59
N GLU A 257 -26.07 -7.66 -11.32
CA GLU A 257 -24.97 -6.82 -10.85
C GLU A 257 -23.64 -7.55 -11.01
N VAL A 258 -22.62 -6.82 -11.46
CA VAL A 258 -21.24 -7.27 -11.49
C VAL A 258 -20.36 -6.33 -10.67
N TYR A 259 -19.34 -6.89 -10.08
CA TYR A 259 -18.49 -6.20 -9.11
C TYR A 259 -17.05 -6.06 -9.60
N SER A 260 -16.43 -4.96 -9.26
CA SER A 260 -15.00 -4.74 -9.52
C SER A 260 -14.13 -5.79 -8.82
N ASN A 261 -12.92 -6.02 -9.35
CA ASN A 261 -11.97 -7.06 -8.92
C ASN A 261 -12.47 -8.51 -9.13
N THR A 262 -13.43 -8.72 -10.00
CA THR A 262 -13.83 -10.06 -10.46
C THR A 262 -13.30 -10.29 -11.87
N VAL A 263 -13.16 -11.54 -12.28
CA VAL A 263 -12.59 -11.91 -13.58
C VAL A 263 -13.65 -12.60 -14.42
N LEU A 264 -13.83 -12.11 -15.64
CA LEU A 264 -14.71 -12.75 -16.62
C LEU A 264 -14.00 -13.98 -17.16
N THR A 265 -14.54 -15.15 -16.86
CA THR A 265 -13.92 -16.44 -17.13
C THR A 265 -14.39 -17.06 -18.44
N SER A 266 -15.57 -16.70 -18.93
CA SER A 266 -16.05 -17.06 -20.27
C SER A 266 -17.18 -16.13 -20.70
N GLY A 267 -17.33 -15.89 -22.00
CA GLY A 267 -18.38 -15.10 -22.60
C GLY A 267 -18.03 -13.62 -22.76
N GLU A 268 -19.04 -12.78 -22.98
CA GLU A 268 -18.94 -11.35 -23.19
C GLU A 268 -20.02 -10.64 -22.39
N LEU A 269 -19.68 -9.52 -21.74
CA LEU A 269 -20.63 -8.67 -21.00
C LEU A 269 -20.53 -7.22 -21.44
N HIS A 270 -21.69 -6.61 -21.67
CA HIS A 270 -21.83 -5.18 -21.77
C HIS A 270 -22.35 -4.65 -20.44
N VAL A 271 -21.52 -3.91 -19.72
CA VAL A 271 -21.78 -3.47 -18.35
C VAL A 271 -21.93 -1.97 -18.33
N ARG A 272 -23.08 -1.48 -17.83
CA ARG A 272 -23.25 -0.06 -17.53
C ARG A 272 -22.64 0.24 -16.17
N VAL A 273 -21.67 1.14 -16.15
CA VAL A 273 -20.95 1.56 -14.94
C VAL A 273 -21.92 2.33 -14.02
N GLU A 274 -22.08 1.85 -12.81
CA GLU A 274 -22.86 2.52 -11.77
C GLU A 274 -21.95 3.27 -10.78
N ASN A 275 -20.81 2.69 -10.47
CA ASN A 275 -19.79 3.33 -9.66
C ASN A 275 -18.46 3.38 -10.43
N PRO A 276 -17.85 4.55 -10.61
CA PRO A 276 -16.53 4.66 -11.25
C PRO A 276 -15.42 4.25 -10.27
N THR A 277 -15.56 3.09 -9.63
CA THR A 277 -14.68 2.60 -8.56
C THR A 277 -13.39 1.92 -9.06
N ALA A 278 -13.03 2.07 -10.34
CA ALA A 278 -11.69 1.70 -10.80
C ALA A 278 -10.58 2.29 -9.90
N ASN A 279 -10.91 3.39 -9.23
CA ASN A 279 -10.03 4.04 -8.25
C ASN A 279 -10.18 3.51 -6.81
N TYR A 280 -11.17 2.66 -6.48
CA TYR A 280 -11.38 2.25 -5.09
C TYR A 280 -10.17 1.49 -4.55
N ARG A 281 -9.64 0.52 -5.28
CA ARG A 281 -8.43 -0.21 -4.89
C ARG A 281 -7.20 0.70 -4.86
N ILE A 282 -7.08 1.61 -5.83
CA ILE A 282 -6.02 2.62 -5.85
C ILE A 282 -6.19 3.59 -4.69
N GLN A 283 -7.40 4.08 -4.43
CA GLN A 283 -7.70 4.96 -3.30
C GLN A 283 -7.50 4.25 -1.96
N GLU A 284 -7.88 2.98 -1.83
CA GLU A 284 -7.63 2.18 -0.64
C GLU A 284 -6.13 1.97 -0.42
N LEU A 285 -5.37 1.65 -1.47
CA LEU A 285 -3.91 1.57 -1.40
C LEU A 285 -3.28 2.91 -1.03
N VAL A 286 -3.72 4.01 -1.64
CA VAL A 286 -3.28 5.37 -1.29
C VAL A 286 -3.62 5.70 0.16
N LYS A 287 -4.83 5.36 0.62
CA LYS A 287 -5.24 5.55 2.00
C LYS A 287 -4.39 4.73 2.98
N LEU A 288 -4.20 3.44 2.72
CA LEU A 288 -3.31 2.58 3.53
C LEU A 288 -1.89 3.13 3.59
N MET A 289 -1.40 3.69 2.51
CA MET A 289 -0.07 4.31 2.45
C MET A 289 -0.01 5.64 3.20
N GLN A 290 -1.05 6.47 3.11
CA GLN A 290 -1.14 7.70 3.88
C GLN A 290 -1.18 7.39 5.38
N GLU A 291 -1.94 6.36 5.77
CA GLU A 291 -1.99 5.86 7.15
C GLU A 291 -0.63 5.30 7.57
N ALA A 292 0.03 4.50 6.73
CA ALA A 292 1.38 4.00 7.00
C ALA A 292 2.41 5.12 7.13
N ALA A 293 2.34 6.14 6.28
CA ALA A 293 3.23 7.29 6.33
C ALA A 293 2.99 8.20 7.56
N GLN A 294 1.77 8.20 8.11
CA GLN A 294 1.42 8.96 9.32
C GLN A 294 1.77 8.22 10.61
N GLN A 295 1.94 6.89 10.58
CA GLN A 295 2.36 6.14 11.75
C GLN A 295 3.84 6.38 12.02
N GLU A 296 4.16 6.76 13.26
CA GLU A 296 5.55 6.95 13.67
C GLU A 296 6.27 5.59 13.72
N GLY A 297 7.25 5.40 12.84
CA GLY A 297 8.14 4.23 12.88
C GLY A 297 8.95 4.16 14.18
N THR A 298 9.40 2.97 14.52
CA THR A 298 10.18 2.71 15.75
C THR A 298 11.47 3.57 15.76
N TYR A 299 12.18 3.66 14.64
CA TYR A 299 13.35 4.50 14.50
C TYR A 299 12.97 5.99 14.60
N GLN A 300 11.87 6.41 14.01
CA GLN A 300 11.37 7.79 14.13
C GLN A 300 11.14 8.15 15.61
N TYR A 301 10.39 7.33 16.34
CA TYR A 301 10.16 7.52 17.77
C TYR A 301 11.48 7.54 18.58
N LYS A 302 12.39 6.60 18.30
CA LYS A 302 13.69 6.51 18.96
C LYS A 302 14.52 7.77 18.76
N TYR A 303 14.67 8.24 17.52
CA TYR A 303 15.51 9.39 17.21
C TYR A 303 14.85 10.72 17.60
N THR A 304 13.53 10.86 17.47
CA THR A 304 12.83 12.05 18.00
C THR A 304 12.90 12.12 19.52
N SER A 305 12.78 11.00 20.23
CA SER A 305 12.95 10.97 21.69
C SER A 305 14.38 11.30 22.13
N ILE A 306 15.39 10.88 21.36
CA ILE A 306 16.78 11.29 21.60
C ILE A 306 16.94 12.78 21.37
N ALA A 307 16.40 13.31 20.26
CA ALA A 307 16.46 14.73 19.94
C ALA A 307 15.82 15.58 21.06
N ASP A 308 14.64 15.19 21.55
CA ASP A 308 13.99 15.89 22.67
C ASP A 308 14.80 15.81 23.98
N ARG A 309 15.50 14.69 24.22
CA ARG A 309 16.41 14.59 25.37
C ARG A 309 17.61 15.57 25.28
N ILE A 310 18.06 15.86 24.06
CA ILE A 310 19.19 16.79 23.84
C ILE A 310 18.79 18.24 24.18
N VAL A 311 17.53 18.64 24.07
CA VAL A 311 17.04 19.99 24.38
C VAL A 311 17.50 20.46 25.76
N LYS A 312 17.45 19.60 26.78
CA LYS A 312 17.94 19.95 28.13
C LYS A 312 19.44 20.30 28.17
N TYR A 313 20.23 19.66 27.33
CA TYR A 313 21.67 19.94 27.22
C TYR A 313 21.93 21.25 26.49
N ASN A 314 21.04 21.66 25.56
CA ASN A 314 21.12 23.00 24.96
C ASN A 314 20.87 24.09 26.00
N PHE A 315 19.90 23.93 26.90
CA PHE A 315 19.69 24.88 28.01
C PHE A 315 20.86 24.89 28.99
N LEU A 316 21.41 23.70 29.32
CA LEU A 316 22.59 23.61 30.18
C LEU A 316 23.81 24.25 29.52
N GLY A 317 24.03 24.01 28.23
CA GLY A 317 25.11 24.63 27.44
C GLY A 317 24.96 26.15 27.36
N ALA A 318 23.75 26.66 27.15
CA ALA A 318 23.47 28.10 27.17
C ALA A 318 23.76 28.74 28.53
N ALA A 319 23.29 28.12 29.62
CA ALA A 319 23.54 28.60 30.98
C ALA A 319 25.04 28.60 31.32
N LEU A 320 25.76 27.50 31.02
CA LEU A 320 27.19 27.37 31.25
C LEU A 320 27.98 28.40 30.44
N THR A 321 27.64 28.57 29.16
CA THR A 321 28.29 29.56 28.29
C THR A 321 28.06 30.99 28.84
N TYR A 322 26.87 31.29 29.32
CA TYR A 322 26.59 32.58 29.93
C TYR A 322 27.41 32.80 31.22
N ILE A 323 27.44 31.80 32.10
CA ILE A 323 28.22 31.87 33.36
C ILE A 323 29.72 32.08 33.08
N LEU A 324 30.27 31.36 32.10
CA LEU A 324 31.69 31.44 31.79
C LEU A 324 32.11 32.68 31.01
N THR A 325 31.24 33.23 30.17
CA THR A 325 31.60 34.31 29.25
C THR A 325 30.91 35.64 29.57
N GLY A 326 29.90 35.68 30.44
CA GLY A 326 29.07 36.85 30.71
C GLY A 326 28.28 37.36 29.50
N SER A 327 28.29 36.64 28.37
CA SER A 327 27.72 37.08 27.09
C SER A 327 26.47 36.33 26.72
N PHE A 328 25.32 36.99 26.70
CA PHE A 328 24.06 36.45 26.21
C PHE A 328 24.13 36.09 24.73
N THR A 329 24.84 36.88 23.91
CA THR A 329 25.00 36.63 22.47
C THR A 329 25.67 35.29 22.21
N LYS A 330 26.62 34.87 23.03
CA LYS A 330 27.27 33.56 22.93
C LYS A 330 26.34 32.43 23.43
N ALA A 331 25.66 32.67 24.54
CA ALA A 331 24.75 31.72 25.14
C ALA A 331 23.54 31.39 24.22
N ILE A 332 23.01 32.39 23.52
CA ILE A 332 21.87 32.21 22.60
C ILE A 332 22.19 31.26 21.44
N SER A 333 23.46 31.02 21.10
CA SER A 333 23.87 30.08 20.08
C SER A 333 23.37 28.64 20.35
N PHE A 334 23.31 28.25 21.64
CA PHE A 334 22.75 26.98 22.06
C PHE A 334 21.22 26.92 21.97
N LEU A 335 20.54 28.08 21.97
CA LEU A 335 19.08 28.14 21.86
C LEU A 335 18.60 28.27 20.41
N LEU A 336 19.47 28.76 19.51
CA LEU A 336 19.15 28.96 18.09
C LEU A 336 19.45 27.74 17.19
N VAL A 337 20.30 26.83 17.67
CA VAL A 337 20.71 25.65 16.95
C VAL A 337 20.29 24.43 17.74
N ASP A 338 19.27 23.77 17.27
CA ASP A 338 18.77 22.52 17.85
C ASP A 338 19.13 21.32 16.98
N TYR A 339 19.00 20.12 17.54
CA TYR A 339 19.26 18.87 16.85
C TYR A 339 17.97 18.15 16.42
N SER A 340 16.80 18.63 16.87
CA SER A 340 15.54 17.90 16.66
C SER A 340 14.82 18.31 15.39
N CYS A 341 14.94 19.55 14.93
CA CYS A 341 14.31 20.06 13.71
C CYS A 341 14.60 19.18 12.51
N ALA A 342 15.88 19.00 12.20
CA ALA A 342 16.30 18.23 11.03
C ALA A 342 15.82 16.77 11.10
N LEU A 343 15.84 16.16 12.29
CA LEU A 343 15.45 14.76 12.47
C LEU A 343 13.94 14.56 12.40
N LYS A 344 13.17 15.43 13.05
CA LYS A 344 11.69 15.38 13.00
C LYS A 344 11.15 15.56 11.59
N LEU A 345 11.84 16.32 10.74
CA LEU A 345 11.42 16.60 9.37
C LEU A 345 11.96 15.57 8.37
N SER A 346 13.23 15.18 8.47
CA SER A 346 13.85 14.26 7.49
C SER A 346 13.43 12.80 7.67
N THR A 347 13.19 12.35 8.91
CA THR A 347 12.88 10.93 9.16
C THR A 347 11.58 10.47 8.47
N PRO A 348 10.43 11.17 8.60
CA PRO A 348 9.22 10.81 7.86
C PRO A 348 9.43 10.78 6.35
N MET A 349 10.28 11.68 5.83
CA MET A 349 10.59 11.71 4.39
C MET A 349 11.36 10.50 3.92
N VAL A 350 12.26 9.95 4.75
CA VAL A 350 12.99 8.70 4.44
C VAL A 350 12.01 7.52 4.37
N TYR A 351 11.07 7.42 5.32
CA TYR A 351 10.02 6.38 5.28
C TYR A 351 9.13 6.50 4.04
N LEU A 352 8.67 7.71 3.74
CA LEU A 352 7.82 7.95 2.58
C LEU A 352 8.54 7.59 1.27
N SER A 353 9.84 7.93 1.17
CA SER A 353 10.69 7.55 0.05
C SER A 353 10.85 6.03 -0.08
N ALA A 354 11.06 5.32 1.06
CA ALA A 354 11.15 3.86 1.09
C ALA A 354 9.84 3.19 0.66
N ILE A 355 8.70 3.67 1.18
CA ILE A 355 7.37 3.18 0.79
C ILE A 355 7.14 3.40 -0.71
N LYS A 356 7.47 4.60 -1.24
CA LYS A 356 7.36 4.91 -2.66
C LYS A 356 8.19 3.94 -3.52
N GLN A 357 9.44 3.65 -3.14
CA GLN A 357 10.30 2.69 -3.84
C GLN A 357 9.69 1.29 -3.87
N LEU A 358 9.18 0.79 -2.74
CA LEU A 358 8.53 -0.51 -2.65
C LEU A 358 7.28 -0.61 -3.53
N MET A 359 6.49 0.46 -3.58
CA MET A 359 5.28 0.50 -4.39
C MET A 359 5.55 0.44 -5.90
N HIS A 360 6.63 1.07 -6.38
CA HIS A 360 7.03 0.93 -7.78
C HIS A 360 7.33 -0.53 -8.17
N GLN A 361 7.66 -1.35 -7.19
CA GLN A 361 7.82 -2.80 -7.35
C GLN A 361 6.58 -3.60 -6.95
N GLN A 362 5.43 -2.94 -6.82
CA GLN A 362 4.15 -3.52 -6.44
C GLN A 362 4.14 -4.17 -5.04
N VAL A 363 5.11 -3.83 -4.18
CA VAL A 363 5.14 -4.23 -2.77
C VAL A 363 4.37 -3.21 -1.95
N VAL A 364 3.30 -3.64 -1.29
CA VAL A 364 2.46 -2.78 -0.46
C VAL A 364 2.81 -2.99 1.01
N VAL A 365 3.16 -1.91 1.69
CA VAL A 365 3.45 -1.89 3.14
C VAL A 365 2.35 -1.12 3.84
N LYS A 366 1.64 -1.75 4.76
CA LYS A 366 0.52 -1.13 5.47
C LYS A 366 0.93 -0.30 6.68
N ASN A 367 2.12 -0.56 7.21
CA ASN A 367 2.62 0.10 8.40
C ASN A 367 4.12 0.38 8.29
N SER A 368 4.53 1.63 8.47
CA SER A 368 5.95 2.01 8.38
C SER A 368 6.84 1.33 9.42
N THR A 369 6.28 0.97 10.60
CA THR A 369 7.03 0.27 11.66
C THR A 369 7.54 -1.10 11.23
N VAL A 370 6.86 -1.72 10.27
CA VAL A 370 7.23 -3.04 9.74
C VAL A 370 8.57 -3.00 9.01
N LEU A 371 8.91 -1.88 8.36
CA LEU A 371 10.22 -1.72 7.72
C LEU A 371 11.37 -1.74 8.74
N ASP A 372 11.13 -1.23 9.95
CA ASP A 372 12.09 -1.27 11.05
C ASP A 372 12.22 -2.69 11.61
N GLN A 373 11.09 -3.37 11.77
CA GLN A 373 11.02 -4.74 12.27
C GLN A 373 11.66 -5.73 11.30
N PHE A 374 11.49 -5.51 10.00
CA PHE A 374 12.05 -6.37 8.95
C PHE A 374 13.59 -6.46 9.02
N ASP A 375 14.27 -5.37 9.36
CA ASP A 375 15.73 -5.37 9.57
C ASP A 375 16.14 -6.25 10.76
N GLU A 376 15.28 -6.33 11.79
CA GLU A 376 15.51 -7.10 13.01
C GLU A 376 15.14 -8.60 12.88
N VAL A 377 14.39 -8.99 11.83
CA VAL A 377 14.01 -10.39 11.57
C VAL A 377 15.24 -11.26 11.38
N ASP A 378 15.31 -12.33 12.15
CA ASP A 378 16.34 -13.38 12.03
C ASP A 378 15.80 -14.67 11.41
N THR A 379 14.52 -14.97 11.60
CA THR A 379 13.85 -16.21 11.20
C THR A 379 12.74 -15.93 10.21
N LEU A 380 12.84 -16.55 9.02
CA LEU A 380 11.81 -16.50 7.99
C LEU A 380 11.09 -17.85 7.91
N VAL A 381 9.80 -17.81 8.13
CA VAL A 381 8.91 -18.98 8.09
C VAL A 381 8.09 -18.90 6.82
N PHE A 382 8.18 -19.92 5.99
CA PHE A 382 7.48 -20.00 4.72
C PHE A 382 6.36 -21.03 4.77
N ASP A 383 5.18 -20.71 4.28
CA ASP A 383 4.26 -21.73 3.81
C ASP A 383 4.75 -22.31 2.48
N LYS A 384 4.32 -23.52 2.16
CA LYS A 384 4.70 -24.17 0.90
C LYS A 384 3.84 -23.70 -0.25
N THR A 385 2.52 -23.90 -0.15
CA THR A 385 1.57 -23.78 -1.25
C THR A 385 1.29 -22.32 -1.58
N GLY A 386 1.38 -21.92 -2.86
CA GLY A 386 1.17 -20.53 -3.27
C GLY A 386 2.30 -19.55 -2.84
N THR A 387 3.23 -19.98 -1.99
CA THR A 387 4.38 -19.19 -1.51
C THR A 387 5.68 -19.66 -2.15
N ILE A 388 6.22 -20.83 -1.74
CA ILE A 388 7.41 -21.43 -2.37
C ILE A 388 7.05 -22.07 -3.70
N THR A 389 5.83 -22.62 -3.81
CA THR A 389 5.30 -23.15 -5.07
C THR A 389 4.43 -22.11 -5.75
N THR A 390 4.19 -22.31 -7.06
CA THR A 390 3.16 -21.56 -7.77
C THR A 390 1.77 -21.96 -7.27
N SER A 391 0.75 -21.16 -7.59
CA SER A 391 -0.66 -21.52 -7.33
C SER A 391 -1.26 -22.34 -8.47
N ARG A 392 -0.54 -22.50 -9.59
CA ARG A 392 -1.00 -23.19 -10.78
C ARG A 392 -0.38 -24.58 -10.86
N PRO A 393 -1.19 -25.65 -10.82
CA PRO A 393 -0.72 -27.01 -11.08
C PRO A 393 -0.29 -27.18 -12.53
N VAL A 394 0.56 -28.18 -12.78
CA VAL A 394 1.00 -28.59 -14.11
C VAL A 394 0.89 -30.11 -14.23
N ILE A 395 0.68 -30.62 -15.46
CA ILE A 395 0.79 -32.04 -15.76
C ILE A 395 2.26 -32.35 -16.00
N GLU A 396 2.90 -33.03 -15.03
CA GLU A 396 4.32 -33.39 -15.09
C GLU A 396 4.54 -34.67 -15.91
N GLU A 397 3.67 -35.68 -15.73
CA GLU A 397 3.78 -36.97 -16.41
C GLU A 397 2.40 -37.45 -16.83
N VAL A 398 2.34 -38.01 -18.04
CA VAL A 398 1.14 -38.64 -18.62
C VAL A 398 1.42 -40.13 -18.81
N ILE A 399 0.59 -40.97 -18.22
CA ILE A 399 0.75 -42.44 -18.28
C ILE A 399 -0.47 -43.02 -18.99
N PRO A 400 -0.37 -43.28 -20.30
CA PRO A 400 -1.43 -43.96 -21.07
C PRO A 400 -1.42 -45.46 -20.80
N PHE A 401 -2.59 -46.08 -20.94
CA PHE A 401 -2.81 -47.52 -20.83
C PHE A 401 -3.48 -48.07 -22.07
N HIS A 402 -3.54 -49.39 -22.19
CA HIS A 402 -4.25 -50.13 -23.24
C HIS A 402 -3.85 -49.73 -24.68
N GLY A 403 -2.60 -49.29 -24.90
CA GLY A 403 -2.09 -48.96 -26.24
C GLY A 403 -2.48 -47.59 -26.77
N TYR A 404 -3.11 -46.73 -25.95
CA TYR A 404 -3.31 -45.31 -26.28
C TYR A 404 -1.98 -44.56 -26.29
N SER A 405 -1.84 -43.58 -27.17
CA SER A 405 -0.69 -42.68 -27.12
C SER A 405 -0.89 -41.58 -26.06
N ALA A 406 0.19 -40.92 -25.65
CA ALA A 406 0.09 -39.77 -24.78
C ALA A 406 -0.72 -38.62 -25.42
N GLU A 407 -0.55 -38.44 -26.74
CA GLU A 407 -1.30 -37.45 -27.53
C GLU A 407 -2.81 -37.70 -27.48
N ASP A 408 -3.24 -38.98 -27.71
CA ASP A 408 -4.66 -39.33 -27.69
C ASP A 408 -5.32 -39.02 -26.34
N VAL A 409 -4.66 -39.40 -25.25
CA VAL A 409 -5.25 -39.21 -23.91
C VAL A 409 -5.23 -37.76 -23.44
N ILE A 410 -4.21 -36.98 -23.87
CA ILE A 410 -4.19 -35.53 -23.63
C ILE A 410 -5.30 -34.87 -24.44
N MET A 411 -5.49 -35.23 -25.70
CA MET A 411 -6.53 -34.71 -26.58
C MET A 411 -7.93 -34.96 -25.98
N ILE A 412 -8.22 -36.20 -25.58
CA ILE A 412 -9.50 -36.55 -24.96
C ILE A 412 -9.70 -35.81 -23.64
N GLY A 413 -8.68 -35.77 -22.80
CA GLY A 413 -8.74 -35.10 -21.50
C GLY A 413 -8.91 -33.58 -21.64
N ALA A 414 -8.17 -32.92 -22.51
CA ALA A 414 -8.26 -31.49 -22.77
C ALA A 414 -9.65 -31.13 -23.34
N CYS A 415 -10.18 -31.92 -24.27
CA CYS A 415 -11.53 -31.74 -24.81
C CYS A 415 -12.61 -31.74 -23.71
N LEU A 416 -12.52 -32.62 -22.72
CA LEU A 416 -13.48 -32.69 -21.60
C LEU A 416 -13.31 -31.53 -20.57
N GLU A 417 -12.10 -31.04 -20.41
CA GLU A 417 -11.76 -30.05 -19.39
C GLU A 417 -11.74 -28.61 -19.93
N GLU A 418 -11.82 -28.37 -21.25
CA GLU A 418 -11.72 -27.05 -21.88
C GLU A 418 -12.72 -26.02 -21.33
N HIS A 419 -13.93 -26.50 -21.00
CA HIS A 419 -15.00 -25.63 -20.51
C HIS A 419 -15.09 -25.56 -18.98
N ILE A 420 -14.07 -26.05 -18.25
CA ILE A 420 -14.12 -26.14 -16.80
C ILE A 420 -13.07 -25.26 -16.14
N TYR A 421 -13.55 -24.39 -15.29
CA TYR A 421 -12.73 -23.48 -14.49
C TYR A 421 -12.22 -24.15 -13.20
N HIS A 422 -11.36 -25.17 -13.39
CA HIS A 422 -10.65 -25.79 -12.28
C HIS A 422 -9.15 -25.76 -12.57
N PRO A 423 -8.26 -25.44 -11.58
CA PRO A 423 -6.82 -25.34 -11.83
C PRO A 423 -6.21 -26.57 -12.50
N ILE A 424 -6.70 -27.78 -12.19
CA ILE A 424 -6.24 -29.03 -12.80
C ILE A 424 -6.71 -29.15 -14.25
N ALA A 425 -7.93 -28.69 -14.56
CA ALA A 425 -8.48 -28.64 -15.91
C ALA A 425 -7.60 -27.75 -16.80
N HIS A 426 -7.33 -26.53 -16.36
CA HIS A 426 -6.41 -25.63 -17.06
C HIS A 426 -5.01 -26.23 -17.26
N ALA A 427 -4.49 -26.99 -16.28
CA ALA A 427 -3.18 -27.64 -16.42
C ALA A 427 -3.16 -28.66 -17.58
N LEU A 428 -4.27 -29.36 -17.84
CA LEU A 428 -4.37 -30.32 -18.91
C LEU A 428 -4.54 -29.63 -20.28
N VAL A 429 -5.37 -28.61 -20.37
CA VAL A 429 -5.53 -27.77 -21.56
C VAL A 429 -4.22 -27.06 -21.93
N ASP A 430 -3.53 -26.46 -20.94
CA ASP A 430 -2.21 -25.86 -21.13
C ASP A 430 -1.15 -26.87 -21.61
N LYS A 431 -1.23 -28.13 -21.14
CA LYS A 431 -0.36 -29.23 -21.60
C LYS A 431 -0.61 -29.54 -23.07
N ALA A 432 -1.88 -29.67 -23.48
CA ALA A 432 -2.25 -29.87 -24.88
C ALA A 432 -1.74 -28.71 -25.76
N ALA A 433 -1.96 -27.47 -25.35
CA ALA A 433 -1.51 -26.29 -26.08
C ALA A 433 0.02 -26.21 -26.24
N ARG A 434 0.80 -26.53 -25.18
CA ARG A 434 2.27 -26.55 -25.23
C ARG A 434 2.83 -27.64 -26.15
N GLU A 435 2.15 -28.77 -26.25
CA GLU A 435 2.53 -29.89 -27.15
C GLU A 435 1.98 -29.73 -28.55
N GLY A 436 1.21 -28.68 -28.83
CA GLY A 436 0.61 -28.40 -30.12
C GLY A 436 -0.51 -29.38 -30.51
N ILE A 437 -1.12 -30.02 -29.50
CA ILE A 437 -2.22 -30.98 -29.70
C ILE A 437 -3.50 -30.16 -29.89
N ILE A 438 -4.05 -30.24 -31.13
CA ILE A 438 -5.32 -29.61 -31.46
C ILE A 438 -6.43 -30.61 -31.13
N HIS A 439 -7.42 -30.17 -30.38
CA HIS A 439 -8.62 -30.97 -30.10
C HIS A 439 -9.86 -30.25 -30.63
N GLU A 440 -10.76 -31.02 -31.18
CA GLU A 440 -12.10 -30.59 -31.58
C GLU A 440 -13.08 -31.03 -30.48
N GLU A 441 -14.21 -30.34 -30.38
CA GLU A 441 -15.28 -30.72 -29.46
C GLU A 441 -15.90 -32.09 -29.87
N MET A 442 -15.48 -33.16 -29.18
CA MET A 442 -15.87 -34.53 -29.49
C MET A 442 -16.94 -35.10 -28.56
N HIS A 443 -17.24 -34.41 -27.46
CA HIS A 443 -18.14 -34.86 -26.40
C HIS A 443 -19.55 -34.33 -26.58
N THR A 444 -20.50 -35.05 -25.96
CA THR A 444 -21.89 -34.59 -25.80
C THR A 444 -22.00 -33.64 -24.58
N GLU A 445 -23.15 -33.50 -23.98
CA GLU A 445 -23.35 -32.67 -22.77
C GLU A 445 -22.46 -33.12 -21.64
N LEU A 446 -21.77 -32.14 -21.01
CA LEU A 446 -20.90 -32.36 -19.85
C LEU A 446 -21.73 -32.46 -18.58
N ASN A 447 -21.62 -33.56 -17.88
CA ASN A 447 -22.21 -33.72 -16.54
C ASN A 447 -21.14 -33.59 -15.46
N HIS A 448 -21.14 -32.46 -14.78
CA HIS A 448 -20.20 -32.17 -13.71
C HIS A 448 -20.64 -32.84 -12.40
N ILE A 449 -19.80 -33.69 -11.83
CA ILE A 449 -20.03 -34.37 -10.54
C ILE A 449 -19.20 -33.67 -9.47
N ALA A 450 -19.89 -32.96 -8.59
CA ALA A 450 -19.26 -32.12 -7.57
C ALA A 450 -18.17 -32.88 -6.78
N SER A 451 -17.00 -32.26 -6.67
CA SER A 451 -15.80 -32.77 -5.97
C SER A 451 -15.22 -34.08 -6.52
N LYS A 452 -15.72 -34.64 -7.61
CA LYS A 452 -15.25 -35.92 -8.19
C LYS A 452 -14.70 -35.80 -9.61
N GLY A 453 -15.28 -34.94 -10.46
CA GLY A 453 -14.87 -34.78 -11.86
C GLY A 453 -16.03 -34.67 -12.84
N ILE A 454 -15.82 -35.10 -14.07
CA ILE A 454 -16.72 -34.93 -15.20
C ILE A 454 -17.07 -36.29 -15.80
N ARG A 455 -18.32 -36.40 -16.24
CA ARG A 455 -18.81 -37.52 -17.04
C ARG A 455 -19.46 -36.99 -18.32
N SER A 456 -19.13 -37.59 -19.47
CA SER A 456 -19.75 -37.29 -20.77
C SER A 456 -19.77 -38.53 -21.64
N GLU A 457 -20.10 -38.37 -22.92
CA GLU A 457 -20.06 -39.44 -23.93
C GLU A 457 -19.32 -38.99 -25.17
N ILE A 458 -18.43 -39.85 -25.68
CA ILE A 458 -17.73 -39.71 -26.96
C ILE A 458 -18.04 -40.94 -27.81
N ASP A 459 -18.50 -40.74 -29.01
CA ASP A 459 -18.91 -41.83 -29.92
C ASP A 459 -19.88 -42.86 -29.30
N GLY A 460 -20.82 -42.38 -28.48
CA GLY A 460 -21.80 -43.24 -27.79
C GLY A 460 -21.21 -44.08 -26.64
N ASN A 461 -19.97 -43.83 -26.24
CA ASN A 461 -19.32 -44.49 -25.10
C ASN A 461 -19.10 -43.48 -23.94
N VAL A 462 -19.35 -43.93 -22.74
CA VAL A 462 -19.11 -43.14 -21.55
C VAL A 462 -17.62 -42.81 -21.40
N VAL A 463 -17.32 -41.54 -21.19
CA VAL A 463 -16.00 -41.03 -20.87
C VAL A 463 -16.07 -40.30 -19.53
N VAL A 464 -15.06 -40.50 -18.70
CA VAL A 464 -15.00 -39.94 -17.33
C VAL A 464 -13.61 -39.43 -17.03
N ILE A 465 -13.52 -38.22 -16.55
CA ILE A 465 -12.26 -37.67 -16.06
C ILE A 465 -12.43 -37.15 -14.61
N GLY A 466 -11.51 -37.50 -13.72
CA GLY A 466 -11.61 -37.06 -12.30
C GLY A 466 -10.88 -37.97 -11.33
N SER A 467 -11.41 -38.04 -10.11
CA SER A 467 -10.85 -38.81 -9.00
C SER A 467 -11.00 -40.33 -9.16
N LEU A 468 -10.21 -41.09 -8.39
CA LEU A 468 -10.31 -42.55 -8.36
C LEU A 468 -11.73 -43.03 -7.98
N GLY A 469 -12.35 -42.34 -6.98
CA GLY A 469 -13.73 -42.66 -6.59
C GLY A 469 -14.77 -42.45 -7.71
N LEU A 470 -14.54 -41.48 -8.60
CA LEU A 470 -15.39 -41.30 -9.78
C LEU A 470 -15.23 -42.47 -10.79
N MET A 471 -14.03 -42.99 -10.94
CA MET A 471 -13.78 -44.16 -11.76
C MET A 471 -14.56 -45.39 -11.27
N GLU A 472 -14.49 -45.62 -9.94
CA GLU A 472 -15.21 -46.70 -9.25
C GLU A 472 -16.75 -46.56 -9.40
N ASP A 473 -17.28 -45.36 -9.08
CA ASP A 473 -18.72 -45.06 -9.21
C ASP A 473 -19.24 -45.20 -10.65
N SER A 474 -18.38 -44.97 -11.62
CA SER A 474 -18.72 -45.06 -13.06
C SER A 474 -18.50 -46.45 -13.64
N GLY A 475 -18.06 -47.43 -12.84
CA GLY A 475 -17.83 -48.81 -13.30
C GLY A 475 -16.62 -48.96 -14.20
N ILE A 476 -15.62 -48.13 -14.07
CA ILE A 476 -14.34 -48.19 -14.82
C ILE A 476 -13.49 -49.32 -14.23
N GLU A 477 -13.13 -50.29 -15.05
CA GLU A 477 -12.24 -51.39 -14.63
C GLU A 477 -10.80 -50.90 -14.49
N ILE A 478 -10.19 -51.21 -13.31
CA ILE A 478 -8.80 -50.89 -12.96
C ILE A 478 -8.05 -52.22 -12.78
N GLU A 479 -7.08 -52.47 -13.62
CA GLU A 479 -6.27 -53.68 -13.57
C GLU A 479 -5.32 -53.70 -12.37
N ALA A 480 -4.88 -54.88 -11.92
CA ALA A 480 -4.01 -55.03 -10.77
C ALA A 480 -2.65 -54.33 -10.94
N ASN A 481 -2.09 -54.34 -12.14
CA ASN A 481 -0.88 -53.63 -12.54
C ASN A 481 -1.05 -52.09 -12.44
N GLN A 482 -2.22 -51.57 -12.90
CA GLN A 482 -2.57 -50.16 -12.79
C GLN A 482 -2.72 -49.75 -11.33
N SER A 483 -3.41 -50.56 -10.50
CA SER A 483 -3.56 -50.31 -9.07
C SER A 483 -2.24 -50.26 -8.33
N GLN A 484 -1.23 -51.08 -8.71
CA GLN A 484 0.10 -51.01 -8.14
C GLN A 484 0.83 -49.69 -8.51
N LEU A 485 0.72 -49.28 -9.78
CA LEU A 485 1.33 -48.04 -10.26
C LEU A 485 0.67 -46.80 -9.66
N ILE A 486 -0.66 -46.80 -9.48
CA ILE A 486 -1.42 -45.75 -8.79
C ILE A 486 -0.87 -45.56 -7.40
N ARG A 487 -0.74 -46.60 -6.58
CA ARG A 487 -0.19 -46.53 -5.22
C ARG A 487 1.23 -45.98 -5.18
N GLN A 488 2.05 -46.30 -6.16
CA GLN A 488 3.41 -45.81 -6.26
C GLN A 488 3.45 -44.31 -6.58
N LYS A 489 2.61 -43.87 -7.52
CA LYS A 489 2.59 -42.47 -7.99
C LYS A 489 1.85 -41.54 -7.01
N GLU A 490 0.82 -42.00 -6.33
CA GLU A 490 0.02 -41.26 -5.34
C GLU A 490 0.85 -40.75 -4.17
N THR A 491 1.95 -41.43 -3.82
CA THR A 491 2.88 -40.95 -2.80
C THR A 491 3.54 -39.62 -3.16
N HIS A 492 3.66 -39.29 -4.45
CA HIS A 492 4.42 -38.15 -4.95
C HIS A 492 3.60 -37.10 -5.67
N TYR A 493 2.47 -37.49 -6.26
CA TYR A 493 1.64 -36.65 -7.11
C TYR A 493 0.18 -36.63 -6.66
N ASN A 494 -0.54 -35.59 -7.07
CA ASN A 494 -1.97 -35.66 -7.16
C ASN A 494 -2.31 -36.32 -8.50
N LEU A 495 -3.23 -37.28 -8.50
CA LEU A 495 -3.53 -38.08 -9.69
C LEU A 495 -4.91 -37.72 -10.23
N LEU A 496 -4.98 -37.49 -11.54
CA LEU A 496 -6.21 -37.32 -12.31
C LEU A 496 -6.33 -38.52 -13.23
N TYR A 497 -7.51 -39.13 -13.28
CA TYR A 497 -7.75 -40.35 -14.01
C TYR A 497 -8.69 -40.12 -15.20
N LEU A 498 -8.45 -40.81 -16.31
CA LEU A 498 -9.30 -40.80 -17.51
C LEU A 498 -9.79 -42.19 -17.79
N GLY A 499 -11.10 -42.37 -17.71
CA GLY A 499 -11.79 -43.63 -18.05
C GLY A 499 -12.55 -43.48 -19.37
N TYR A 500 -12.45 -44.48 -20.26
CA TYR A 500 -13.17 -44.54 -21.51
C TYR A 500 -13.49 -45.99 -21.85
N ARG A 501 -14.70 -46.26 -22.38
CA ARG A 501 -15.16 -47.60 -22.72
C ARG A 501 -15.01 -48.59 -21.55
N GLN A 502 -15.38 -48.16 -20.35
CA GLN A 502 -15.31 -48.94 -19.09
C GLN A 502 -13.90 -49.33 -18.67
N LYS A 503 -12.84 -48.77 -19.22
CA LYS A 503 -11.46 -49.04 -18.87
C LYS A 503 -10.73 -47.77 -18.47
N LEU A 504 -9.79 -47.86 -17.51
CA LEU A 504 -8.87 -46.79 -17.22
C LEU A 504 -7.84 -46.65 -18.35
N ILE A 505 -7.95 -45.60 -19.19
CA ILE A 505 -7.09 -45.40 -20.34
C ILE A 505 -5.90 -44.48 -20.07
N ALA A 506 -5.97 -43.63 -19.05
CA ALA A 506 -4.82 -42.82 -18.67
C ALA A 506 -4.87 -42.38 -17.20
N MET A 507 -3.68 -42.03 -16.71
CA MET A 507 -3.43 -41.37 -15.44
C MET A 507 -2.52 -40.18 -15.67
N PHE A 508 -2.92 -38.98 -15.19
CA PHE A 508 -2.14 -37.77 -15.26
C PHE A 508 -1.55 -37.46 -13.88
N CYS A 509 -0.24 -37.29 -13.82
CA CYS A 509 0.49 -36.90 -12.62
C CYS A 509 0.52 -35.38 -12.52
N VAL A 510 -0.26 -34.83 -11.59
CA VAL A 510 -0.38 -33.39 -11.35
C VAL A 510 0.59 -32.96 -10.26
N ALA A 511 1.45 -32.01 -10.60
CA ALA A 511 2.40 -31.41 -9.66
C ALA A 511 2.15 -29.90 -9.52
N ILE A 512 2.53 -29.34 -8.40
CA ILE A 512 2.60 -27.90 -8.19
C ILE A 512 4.09 -27.54 -8.14
N PRO A 513 4.64 -26.88 -9.18
CA PRO A 513 6.08 -26.64 -9.28
C PRO A 513 6.55 -25.61 -8.29
N VAL A 514 7.80 -25.73 -7.86
CA VAL A 514 8.51 -24.68 -7.13
C VAL A 514 8.69 -23.48 -8.05
N ARG A 515 8.56 -22.27 -7.50
CA ARG A 515 8.83 -21.03 -8.24
C ARG A 515 10.28 -21.04 -8.74
N HIS A 516 10.52 -20.62 -9.97
CA HIS A 516 11.85 -20.66 -10.57
C HIS A 516 12.86 -19.77 -9.82
N GLU A 517 12.38 -18.66 -9.22
CA GLU A 517 13.20 -17.75 -8.42
C GLU A 517 13.43 -18.23 -6.98
N ALA A 518 12.68 -19.21 -6.48
CA ALA A 518 12.75 -19.62 -5.09
C ALA A 518 14.16 -20.07 -4.66
N HIS A 519 14.85 -20.84 -5.53
CA HIS A 519 16.21 -21.29 -5.26
C HIS A 519 17.17 -20.11 -5.04
N SER A 520 17.20 -19.17 -5.97
CA SER A 520 18.10 -18.01 -5.89
C SER A 520 17.78 -17.10 -4.70
N VAL A 521 16.49 -16.86 -4.45
CA VAL A 521 16.02 -16.01 -3.34
C VAL A 521 16.35 -16.63 -1.98
N LEU A 522 16.06 -17.92 -1.79
CA LEU A 522 16.35 -18.61 -0.52
C LEU A 522 17.85 -18.69 -0.23
N HIS A 523 18.67 -18.95 -1.26
CA HIS A 523 20.13 -18.91 -1.11
C HIS A 523 20.64 -17.51 -0.76
N ALA A 524 20.09 -16.46 -1.36
CA ALA A 524 20.43 -15.07 -1.03
C ALA A 524 20.05 -14.73 0.42
N LEU A 525 18.83 -15.09 0.86
CA LEU A 525 18.39 -14.91 2.24
C LEU A 525 19.27 -15.66 3.23
N LYS A 526 19.65 -16.89 2.90
CA LYS A 526 20.59 -17.69 3.69
C LYS A 526 21.96 -17.02 3.78
N GLY A 527 22.45 -16.46 2.67
CA GLY A 527 23.71 -15.68 2.60
C GLY A 527 23.66 -14.41 3.48
N LEU A 528 22.48 -13.85 3.74
CA LEU A 528 22.26 -12.76 4.68
C LEU A 528 22.20 -13.22 6.15
N GLY A 529 22.44 -14.51 6.43
CA GLY A 529 22.44 -15.08 7.78
C GLY A 529 21.05 -15.35 8.36
N LYS A 530 19.99 -15.37 7.52
CA LYS A 530 18.64 -15.67 7.96
C LYS A 530 18.42 -17.16 8.20
N TYR A 531 17.61 -17.51 9.21
CA TYR A 531 17.19 -18.86 9.52
C TYR A 531 15.90 -19.15 8.73
N LEU A 532 15.91 -20.20 7.89
CA LEU A 532 14.83 -20.48 6.95
C LEU A 532 14.05 -21.73 7.38
N VAL A 533 12.76 -21.58 7.56
CA VAL A 533 11.86 -22.66 8.02
C VAL A 533 10.72 -22.82 7.01
N LEU A 534 10.39 -24.07 6.70
CA LEU A 534 9.23 -24.41 5.90
C LEU A 534 8.17 -25.10 6.77
N LEU A 535 6.95 -24.57 6.78
CA LEU A 535 5.78 -25.19 7.41
C LEU A 535 4.76 -25.58 6.34
N THR A 536 4.32 -26.84 6.33
CA THR A 536 3.32 -27.30 5.34
C THR A 536 2.36 -28.33 5.91
N GLY A 537 1.11 -28.29 5.43
CA GLY A 537 0.12 -29.34 5.72
C GLY A 537 0.35 -30.65 4.93
N ASP A 538 1.22 -30.64 3.93
CA ASP A 538 1.52 -31.80 3.11
C ASP A 538 2.32 -32.88 3.87
N THR A 539 2.30 -34.08 3.29
CA THR A 539 3.06 -35.23 3.84
C THR A 539 4.56 -35.07 3.60
N ALA A 540 5.37 -35.71 4.44
CA ALA A 540 6.83 -35.67 4.35
C ALA A 540 7.35 -36.20 3.00
N ALA A 541 6.72 -37.26 2.43
CA ALA A 541 7.14 -37.84 1.16
C ALA A 541 7.04 -36.85 -0.01
N ARG A 542 5.93 -36.09 -0.10
CA ARG A 542 5.74 -35.07 -1.13
C ARG A 542 6.61 -33.85 -0.92
N THR A 543 6.74 -33.40 0.33
CA THR A 543 7.49 -32.20 0.66
C THR A 543 8.99 -32.39 0.44
N ASN A 544 9.57 -33.46 0.99
CA ASN A 544 11.03 -33.69 0.96
C ASN A 544 11.59 -33.77 -0.46
N ARG A 545 10.83 -34.38 -1.41
CA ARG A 545 11.23 -34.38 -2.82
C ARG A 545 11.28 -32.98 -3.41
N LEU A 546 10.28 -32.16 -3.08
CA LEU A 546 10.13 -30.83 -3.68
C LEU A 546 11.15 -29.82 -3.16
N VAL A 547 11.59 -29.97 -1.90
CA VAL A 547 12.49 -29.01 -1.24
C VAL A 547 13.91 -29.55 -1.03
N ALA A 548 14.26 -30.72 -1.61
CA ALA A 548 15.54 -31.40 -1.39
C ALA A 548 16.76 -30.49 -1.70
N ASP A 549 16.64 -29.64 -2.73
CA ASP A 549 17.69 -28.74 -3.19
C ASP A 549 17.56 -27.30 -2.63
N LEU A 550 16.59 -27.05 -1.72
CA LEU A 550 16.37 -25.74 -1.14
C LEU A 550 17.03 -25.61 0.24
N PRO A 551 17.60 -24.46 0.59
CA PRO A 551 18.47 -24.28 1.76
C PRO A 551 17.68 -24.02 3.06
N PHE A 552 16.60 -24.78 3.32
CA PHE A 552 15.86 -24.70 4.56
C PHE A 552 16.64 -25.30 5.73
N ASP A 553 16.59 -24.65 6.89
CA ASP A 553 17.18 -25.17 8.14
C ASP A 553 16.26 -26.19 8.80
N GLU A 554 14.95 -25.93 8.75
CA GLU A 554 13.91 -26.83 9.26
C GLU A 554 12.78 -26.98 8.25
N VAL A 555 12.24 -28.20 8.19
CA VAL A 555 11.06 -28.53 7.37
C VAL A 555 10.07 -29.30 8.25
N HIS A 556 8.91 -28.71 8.48
CA HIS A 556 7.82 -29.33 9.26
C HIS A 556 6.64 -29.64 8.34
N THR A 557 6.24 -30.91 8.35
CA THR A 557 5.20 -31.47 7.50
C THR A 557 3.96 -31.85 8.29
N SER A 558 2.82 -32.07 7.62
CA SER A 558 1.55 -32.43 8.24
C SER A 558 1.08 -31.46 9.31
N MET A 559 1.37 -30.17 9.12
CA MET A 559 1.01 -29.10 10.04
C MET A 559 -0.44 -28.64 9.81
N THR A 560 -1.16 -28.43 10.89
CA THR A 560 -2.46 -27.75 10.88
C THR A 560 -2.28 -26.24 11.08
N PRO A 561 -3.28 -25.40 10.79
CA PRO A 561 -3.23 -23.96 11.08
C PRO A 561 -2.86 -23.64 12.52
N VAL A 562 -3.39 -24.41 13.49
CA VAL A 562 -3.10 -24.25 14.92
C VAL A 562 -1.63 -24.56 15.22
N THR A 563 -1.09 -25.66 14.68
CA THR A 563 0.31 -26.04 14.95
C THR A 563 1.30 -25.09 14.27
N LYS A 564 0.95 -24.47 13.14
CA LYS A 564 1.73 -23.39 12.51
C LYS A 564 1.77 -22.14 13.42
N PHE A 565 0.64 -21.75 13.96
CA PHE A 565 0.54 -20.65 14.94
C PHE A 565 1.40 -20.92 16.18
N ASP A 566 1.27 -22.12 16.77
CA ASP A 566 2.04 -22.52 17.96
C ASP A 566 3.56 -22.53 17.69
N TYR A 567 3.97 -22.89 16.46
CA TYR A 567 5.37 -22.85 16.04
C TYR A 567 5.91 -21.42 16.06
N VAL A 568 5.19 -20.49 15.43
CA VAL A 568 5.57 -19.06 15.40
C VAL A 568 5.70 -18.51 16.82
N GLN A 569 4.71 -18.74 17.69
CA GLN A 569 4.77 -18.27 19.07
C GLN A 569 5.94 -18.87 19.86
N ARG A 570 6.25 -20.14 19.64
CA ARG A 570 7.40 -20.80 20.30
C ARG A 570 8.72 -20.17 19.88
N MET A 571 8.92 -19.88 18.60
CA MET A 571 10.13 -19.21 18.11
C MET A 571 10.28 -17.81 18.73
N GLN A 572 9.20 -17.05 18.79
CA GLN A 572 9.18 -15.74 19.45
C GLN A 572 9.47 -15.83 20.96
N ALA A 573 8.94 -16.85 21.64
CA ALA A 573 9.23 -17.10 23.07
C ALA A 573 10.71 -17.45 23.31
N GLN A 574 11.41 -18.00 22.31
CA GLN A 574 12.85 -18.27 22.36
C GLN A 574 13.70 -17.02 22.06
N GLY A 575 13.06 -15.91 21.73
CA GLY A 575 13.71 -14.62 21.46
C GLY A 575 13.99 -14.34 19.99
N HIS A 576 13.50 -15.17 19.08
CA HIS A 576 13.61 -14.95 17.63
C HIS A 576 12.63 -13.88 17.16
N ARG A 577 13.04 -13.11 16.17
CA ARG A 577 12.17 -12.20 15.42
C ARG A 577 11.70 -12.91 14.14
N VAL A 578 10.41 -13.23 14.12
CA VAL A 578 9.81 -14.11 13.13
C VAL A 578 9.06 -13.33 12.07
N LEU A 579 9.41 -13.56 10.80
CA LEU A 579 8.60 -13.15 9.65
C LEU A 579 7.91 -14.40 9.09
N MET A 580 6.58 -14.34 8.95
CA MET A 580 5.78 -15.39 8.32
C MET A 580 5.34 -14.97 6.92
N ILE A 581 5.53 -15.88 5.95
CA ILE A 581 5.12 -15.68 4.56
C ILE A 581 4.15 -16.80 4.19
N GLY A 582 2.95 -16.41 3.73
CA GLY A 582 1.90 -17.34 3.33
C GLY A 582 1.04 -16.80 2.19
N ASP A 583 0.12 -17.62 1.70
CA ASP A 583 -0.78 -17.25 0.61
C ASP A 583 -2.23 -17.06 1.08
N GLY A 584 -2.60 -17.55 2.25
CA GLY A 584 -3.98 -17.68 2.45
C GLY A 584 -4.62 -17.86 3.81
N LEU A 585 -5.86 -18.29 3.70
CA LEU A 585 -6.80 -18.46 4.79
C LEU A 585 -6.29 -19.40 5.92
N ASN A 586 -5.51 -20.42 5.54
CA ASN A 586 -4.98 -21.41 6.48
C ASN A 586 -3.86 -20.86 7.38
N ASP A 587 -3.21 -19.78 6.96
CA ASP A 587 -2.06 -19.21 7.64
C ASP A 587 -2.36 -17.90 8.38
N SER A 588 -3.61 -17.41 8.30
CA SER A 588 -4.03 -16.12 8.86
C SER A 588 -3.64 -15.94 10.32
N ALA A 589 -3.82 -16.99 11.13
CA ALA A 589 -3.47 -16.97 12.55
C ALA A 589 -1.95 -16.86 12.77
N ALA A 590 -1.15 -17.61 12.00
CA ALA A 590 0.31 -17.56 12.08
C ALA A 590 0.89 -16.24 11.53
N LEU A 591 0.31 -15.72 10.43
CA LEU A 591 0.64 -14.40 9.88
C LEU A 591 0.40 -13.27 10.89
N SER A 592 -0.77 -13.28 11.54
CA SER A 592 -1.12 -12.27 12.55
C SER A 592 -0.30 -12.38 13.83
N ALA A 593 0.20 -13.56 14.17
CA ALA A 593 1.01 -13.79 15.38
C ALA A 593 2.49 -13.45 15.17
N SER A 594 2.98 -13.44 13.94
CA SER A 594 4.38 -13.13 13.62
C SER A 594 4.73 -11.67 13.89
N ASP A 595 6.02 -11.36 14.04
CA ASP A 595 6.48 -9.96 14.17
C ASP A 595 6.26 -9.20 12.87
N VAL A 596 6.33 -9.90 11.72
CA VAL A 596 6.03 -9.36 10.39
C VAL A 596 5.25 -10.41 9.60
N GLY A 597 4.02 -10.09 9.22
CA GLY A 597 3.18 -10.93 8.38
C GLY A 597 3.25 -10.50 6.90
N VAL A 598 3.65 -11.42 6.02
CA VAL A 598 3.78 -11.18 4.59
C VAL A 598 2.84 -12.09 3.81
N VAL A 599 2.03 -11.54 2.92
CA VAL A 599 1.14 -12.31 2.06
C VAL A 599 1.54 -12.17 0.58
N MET A 600 1.43 -13.28 -0.16
CA MET A 600 1.55 -13.25 -1.61
C MET A 600 0.30 -12.64 -2.26
N GLY A 601 0.45 -11.91 -3.37
CA GLY A 601 -0.64 -11.16 -4.00
C GLY A 601 -1.83 -12.00 -4.49
N GLU A 602 -1.62 -13.30 -4.74
CA GLU A 602 -2.69 -14.27 -5.05
C GLU A 602 -3.43 -14.77 -3.79
N GLY A 603 -2.96 -14.40 -2.60
CA GLY A 603 -3.55 -14.82 -1.33
C GLY A 603 -4.97 -14.33 -1.11
N ALA A 604 -5.69 -15.01 -0.23
CA ALA A 604 -7.08 -14.68 0.09
C ALA A 604 -7.24 -13.25 0.64
N GLU A 605 -8.36 -12.61 0.34
CA GLU A 605 -8.63 -11.21 0.72
C GLU A 605 -8.55 -11.00 2.24
N VAL A 606 -9.00 -11.98 3.04
CA VAL A 606 -8.88 -11.94 4.51
C VAL A 606 -7.42 -11.91 4.94
N SER A 607 -6.55 -12.69 4.32
CA SER A 607 -5.11 -12.70 4.62
C SER A 607 -4.44 -11.40 4.24
N LYS A 608 -4.89 -10.77 3.16
CA LYS A 608 -4.45 -9.45 2.75
C LYS A 608 -4.81 -8.38 3.80
N GLN A 609 -5.96 -8.48 4.45
CA GLN A 609 -6.34 -7.52 5.51
C GLN A 609 -5.51 -7.66 6.78
N ILE A 610 -5.11 -8.87 7.14
CA ILE A 610 -4.39 -9.19 8.39
C ILE A 610 -2.88 -8.97 8.26
N SER A 611 -2.31 -9.18 7.05
CA SER A 611 -0.86 -9.07 6.83
C SER A 611 -0.37 -7.62 6.88
N ASP A 612 0.88 -7.45 7.24
CA ASP A 612 1.58 -6.15 7.27
C ASP A 612 2.12 -5.75 5.90
N ILE A 613 2.52 -6.73 5.10
CA ILE A 613 3.11 -6.53 3.78
C ILE A 613 2.41 -7.43 2.76
N MET A 614 2.16 -6.88 1.56
CA MET A 614 1.68 -7.64 0.42
C MET A 614 2.74 -7.62 -0.68
N LEU A 615 3.14 -8.79 -1.14
CA LEU A 615 4.05 -8.95 -2.27
C LEU A 615 3.25 -9.09 -3.59
N PRO A 616 3.85 -8.76 -4.76
CA PRO A 616 3.23 -9.07 -6.04
C PRO A 616 3.03 -10.59 -6.21
N SER A 617 1.99 -10.97 -6.93
CA SER A 617 1.50 -12.36 -7.03
C SER A 617 2.53 -13.38 -7.52
N ASN A 618 3.53 -12.96 -8.28
CA ASN A 618 4.46 -13.87 -8.93
C ASN A 618 5.94 -13.57 -8.65
N ASN A 619 6.26 -12.85 -7.58
CA ASN A 619 7.65 -12.41 -7.37
C ASN A 619 8.11 -12.55 -5.91
N LEU A 620 8.66 -13.70 -5.57
CA LEU A 620 9.29 -13.93 -4.27
C LEU A 620 10.58 -13.10 -4.09
N ALA A 621 11.23 -12.67 -5.18
CA ALA A 621 12.43 -11.84 -5.13
C ALA A 621 12.16 -10.46 -4.51
N SER A 622 10.91 -10.01 -4.46
CA SER A 622 10.52 -8.79 -3.75
C SER A 622 10.90 -8.79 -2.26
N LEU A 623 11.12 -9.96 -1.65
CA LEU A 623 11.67 -10.05 -0.28
C LEU A 623 13.09 -9.49 -0.18
N LEU A 624 13.92 -9.71 -1.20
CA LEU A 624 15.28 -9.17 -1.25
C LEU A 624 15.27 -7.66 -1.42
N THR A 625 14.36 -7.15 -2.27
CA THR A 625 14.14 -5.71 -2.40
C THR A 625 13.68 -5.09 -1.09
N LEU A 626 12.72 -5.70 -0.42
CA LEU A 626 12.22 -5.26 0.88
C LEU A 626 13.36 -5.18 1.91
N HIS A 627 14.22 -6.20 1.97
CA HIS A 627 15.40 -6.21 2.82
C HIS A 627 16.36 -5.05 2.47
N GLN A 628 16.67 -4.87 1.20
CA GLN A 628 17.57 -3.80 0.76
C GLN A 628 17.02 -2.41 1.10
N VAL A 629 15.72 -2.19 0.90
CA VAL A 629 15.06 -0.92 1.22
C VAL A 629 15.07 -0.67 2.74
N SER A 630 14.80 -1.68 3.58
CA SER A 630 14.88 -1.58 5.04
C SER A 630 16.29 -1.21 5.52
N VAL A 631 17.33 -1.87 5.00
CA VAL A 631 18.73 -1.56 5.32
C VAL A 631 19.09 -0.14 4.90
N ASN A 632 18.69 0.26 3.70
CA ASN A 632 18.95 1.60 3.18
C ASN A 632 18.26 2.68 4.02
N LEU A 633 17.00 2.46 4.42
CA LEU A 633 16.24 3.33 5.29
C LEU A 633 16.97 3.59 6.61
N LYS A 634 17.43 2.54 7.28
CA LYS A 634 18.19 2.62 8.52
C LYS A 634 19.49 3.41 8.35
N GLN A 635 20.26 3.11 7.31
CA GLN A 635 21.53 3.79 7.01
C GLN A 635 21.32 5.29 6.74
N GLU A 636 20.24 5.63 6.04
CA GLU A 636 19.94 7.02 5.71
C GLU A 636 19.50 7.79 6.95
N ILE A 637 18.64 7.23 7.80
CA ILE A 637 18.26 7.85 9.07
C ILE A 637 19.50 8.06 9.95
N GLN A 638 20.36 7.05 10.10
CA GLN A 638 21.60 7.17 10.86
C GLN A 638 22.57 8.22 10.29
N GLY A 639 22.65 8.29 8.95
CA GLY A 639 23.43 9.32 8.25
C GLY A 639 22.89 10.73 8.56
N ASN A 640 21.59 10.94 8.48
CA ASN A 640 20.95 12.20 8.80
C ASN A 640 21.18 12.60 10.28
N VAL A 641 21.11 11.66 11.22
CA VAL A 641 21.43 11.88 12.64
C VAL A 641 22.87 12.35 12.80
N ARG A 642 23.83 11.61 12.23
CA ARG A 642 25.26 11.95 12.31
C ARG A 642 25.54 13.32 11.73
N ASP A 643 25.01 13.62 10.54
CA ASP A 643 25.26 14.87 9.85
C ASP A 643 24.62 16.06 10.61
N THR A 644 23.41 15.88 11.14
CA THR A 644 22.75 16.88 12.01
C THR A 644 23.59 17.20 13.23
N ILE A 645 24.09 16.17 13.93
CA ILE A 645 24.91 16.36 15.13
C ILE A 645 26.23 17.08 14.76
N ALA A 646 26.90 16.66 13.72
CA ALA A 646 28.19 17.21 13.32
C ALA A 646 28.06 18.69 12.91
N ILE A 647 27.11 19.01 12.03
CA ILE A 647 26.95 20.38 11.51
C ILE A 647 26.44 21.30 12.62
N ASN A 648 25.45 20.92 13.38
CA ASN A 648 24.86 21.76 14.41
C ASN A 648 25.84 22.01 15.57
N SER A 649 26.64 21.01 15.96
CA SER A 649 27.73 21.20 16.93
C SER A 649 28.77 22.20 16.42
N GLY A 650 29.12 22.12 15.14
CA GLY A 650 30.02 23.09 14.48
C GLY A 650 29.44 24.50 14.50
N LEU A 651 28.16 24.68 14.16
CA LEU A 651 27.45 25.94 14.19
C LEU A 651 27.41 26.55 15.60
N ILE A 652 27.10 25.75 16.62
CA ILE A 652 27.13 26.18 18.02
C ILE A 652 28.54 26.67 18.38
N GLY A 653 29.58 25.91 18.02
CA GLY A 653 30.98 26.29 18.25
C GLY A 653 31.32 27.67 17.65
N LEU A 654 30.96 27.89 16.37
CA LEU A 654 31.15 29.14 15.66
C LEU A 654 30.43 30.34 16.34
N GLY A 655 29.21 30.06 16.84
CA GLY A 655 28.44 31.07 17.59
C GLY A 655 29.05 31.40 18.94
N VAL A 656 29.50 30.41 19.71
CA VAL A 656 30.21 30.62 21.01
C VAL A 656 31.51 31.36 20.83
N LEU A 657 32.25 31.11 19.75
CA LEU A 657 33.45 31.85 19.38
C LEU A 657 33.14 33.27 18.87
N ASN A 658 31.87 33.62 18.72
CA ASN A 658 31.39 34.90 18.18
C ASN A 658 31.83 35.19 16.73
N TRP A 659 32.12 34.13 15.96
CA TRP A 659 32.45 34.23 14.53
C TRP A 659 31.18 34.41 13.66
N LEU A 660 30.04 33.98 14.15
CA LEU A 660 28.74 34.14 13.51
C LEU A 660 27.79 34.95 14.40
N LYS A 661 27.04 35.86 13.79
CA LYS A 661 25.96 36.59 14.47
C LYS A 661 24.75 35.65 14.67
N PRO A 662 23.91 35.86 15.70
CA PRO A 662 22.74 35.03 15.96
C PRO A 662 21.79 34.87 14.75
N SER A 663 21.56 35.94 14.01
CA SER A 663 20.74 35.87 12.79
C SER A 663 21.33 35.00 11.67
N SER A 664 22.66 35.07 11.46
CA SER A 664 23.36 34.22 10.49
C SER A 664 23.39 32.77 10.93
N LEU A 665 23.52 32.53 12.23
CA LEU A 665 23.50 31.19 12.81
C LEU A 665 22.14 30.52 12.62
N ALA A 666 21.03 31.23 12.87
CA ALA A 666 19.68 30.75 12.63
C ALA A 666 19.41 30.45 11.14
N ILE A 667 19.89 31.30 10.22
CA ILE A 667 19.78 31.06 8.79
C ILE A 667 20.53 29.79 8.38
N LEU A 668 21.80 29.65 8.78
CA LEU A 668 22.62 28.50 8.44
C LEU A 668 22.04 27.19 9.00
N HIS A 669 21.55 27.20 10.25
CA HIS A 669 20.89 26.07 10.87
C HIS A 669 19.66 25.61 10.05
N ASN A 670 18.77 26.53 9.67
CA ASN A 670 17.57 26.18 8.88
C ASN A 670 17.93 25.76 7.45
N MET A 671 18.95 26.36 6.83
CA MET A 671 19.46 25.91 5.52
C MET A 671 20.02 24.48 5.59
N THR A 672 20.69 24.13 6.68
CA THR A 672 21.18 22.76 6.91
C THR A 672 20.03 21.78 7.06
N THR A 673 19.04 22.12 7.87
CA THR A 673 17.80 21.33 8.05
C THR A 673 17.12 21.07 6.70
N PHE A 674 16.92 22.13 5.92
CA PHE A 674 16.34 22.02 4.57
C PHE A 674 17.21 21.21 3.62
N GLY A 675 18.54 21.38 3.68
CA GLY A 675 19.48 20.60 2.86
C GLY A 675 19.41 19.09 3.15
N ILE A 676 19.31 18.70 4.42
CA ILE A 676 19.12 17.30 4.83
C ILE A 676 17.78 16.76 4.31
N LEU A 677 16.71 17.55 4.46
CA LEU A 677 15.37 17.19 3.96
C LEU A 677 15.36 16.97 2.44
N CYS A 678 15.92 17.92 1.67
CA CYS A 678 16.03 17.80 0.21
C CYS A 678 16.88 16.61 -0.21
N ARG A 679 17.98 16.32 0.48
CA ARG A 679 18.82 15.15 0.20
C ARG A 679 18.04 13.86 0.38
N SER A 680 17.26 13.73 1.46
CA SER A 680 16.42 12.54 1.71
C SER A 680 15.34 12.36 0.64
N TYR A 681 14.74 13.46 0.18
CA TYR A 681 13.77 13.43 -0.91
C TYR A 681 14.40 13.04 -2.26
N LEU A 682 15.53 13.65 -2.63
CA LEU A 682 16.20 13.41 -3.91
C LEU A 682 16.79 12.00 -4.02
N LYS A 683 17.37 11.47 -2.95
CA LYS A 683 17.91 10.10 -2.95
C LYS A 683 16.84 9.05 -3.26
N GLY A 684 15.64 9.23 -2.76
CA GLY A 684 14.53 8.34 -3.08
C GLY A 684 14.17 8.34 -4.57
N ASN A 685 14.18 9.49 -5.21
CA ASN A 685 13.85 9.61 -6.63
C ASN A 685 14.97 9.07 -7.54
N VAL A 686 16.23 9.35 -7.24
CA VAL A 686 17.39 8.84 -8.03
C VAL A 686 17.47 7.31 -8.02
N ARG A 687 17.13 6.65 -6.91
CA ARG A 687 17.08 5.18 -6.84
C ARG A 687 15.99 4.59 -7.73
N LEU A 688 14.85 5.27 -7.84
CA LEU A 688 13.76 4.85 -8.72
C LEU A 688 14.15 4.93 -10.20
N GLU A 689 14.86 5.98 -10.60
CA GLU A 689 15.33 6.15 -11.98
C GLU A 689 16.37 5.09 -12.37
N SER A 690 17.31 4.77 -11.46
CA SER A 690 18.33 3.73 -11.73
C SER A 690 17.73 2.32 -11.83
N GLU A 691 16.69 1.99 -11.05
CA GLU A 691 15.98 0.71 -11.13
C GLU A 691 15.07 0.61 -12.37
N ALA A 692 14.61 1.73 -12.90
CA ALA A 692 13.82 1.78 -14.15
C ALA A 692 14.71 1.61 -15.40
N GLU A 693 15.99 2.01 -15.35
CA GLU A 693 16.95 1.83 -16.43
C GLU A 693 17.53 0.39 -16.48
N GLU A 694 17.51 -0.36 -15.37
CA GLU A 694 17.95 -1.77 -15.32
C GLU A 694 16.86 -2.79 -15.75
N LYS A 695 15.60 -2.37 -15.87
CA LYS A 695 14.46 -3.18 -16.38
C LYS A 695 14.21 -2.91 -17.84
#